data_12e38d7529f9c6f0934515fc6bd9838a
#
_entry.id   12e38d7529f9c6f0934515fc6bd9838a
#
_cell.length_a   1.000
_cell.length_b   1.000
_cell.length_c   1.000
_cell.angle_alpha   90.00
_cell.angle_beta   90.00
_cell.angle_gamma   90.00
#
_symmetry.space_group_name_H-M   'P 1'
#
loop_
_entity.id
_entity.type
_entity.pdbx_description
1 polymer ?
#
loop_
_entity_poly.entity_id
_entity_poly.type
_entity_poly.pdbx_seq_one_letter_code
_entity_poly.pdbx_strand_id
1 'polypeptide(L)'
;MMPKSVEKYQVSLRHVGPTTAVLGGLVAALLTAPSASATSSELQSSIDDVLAAQQQAAVAAGALPYVTAADRALLPNYVQNVAYSELQLLLAGRDSANPYLLRIADMLNAAGSEPRTRPLQINPDNVYGYTVLDPDGTYVITGRVGEGTDLNISLQAGLSTANSLPATVANLNINQLQVNADGTYTVTISATPHEGNWLPLTNGANSVIVRDSLSDWSATPGRVTIARTDVPSTPRVIPPALTPDETKSILDTIAASVQQDSGTGQQLVGQVFYLPANTTTPIRESPGAVTGLTAQASVWGNFELEPGQALILTVPTIQADYTGAELTDVFTQTLPWQSHQISLSNAQVIPDADGYTRYVISPTDPGVPNWLDSSGYGQGSIVLRWQNYPGALPTGTPTTQVVNVDDVRDYLPADTGVVTAAERAEQLALRSAEVGYMLSASKNSTWVTLNLAIDDLKSQMGTSSFNQVFGTQQVPSLVSRLGPVNIAAVLDQAMLILRDPLQSAAGLVKVLPATINEVALPTVLAVSRAVKVIGRAVDEATSAARSGEPLGVVKAVEHGISGLATVAVQAVSDPATSITAGLLNARDDISFGLTYAQRAAGTKPHANPSAPPSPGSARERVSAASTRQNVTAETGTGAQRRPGTAHGAPRRTPAKTSSGADR
;
A
#
# COMPACT_ATOMS: atom_id res chain seq x y z
N MET A 1 10.73 -53.97 39.28
CA MET A 1 11.98 -53.34 39.73
C MET A 1 12.05 -51.94 39.08
N MET A 2 11.71 -50.93 39.80
CA MET A 2 12.09 -49.51 39.48
C MET A 2 13.48 -49.24 40.05
N PRO A 3 14.24 -48.30 39.45
CA PRO A 3 14.75 -47.18 40.23
C PRO A 3 14.53 -45.85 39.52
N LYS A 4 14.06 -44.78 40.23
CA LYS A 4 14.80 -43.69 40.89
C LYS A 4 15.74 -42.93 39.92
N SER A 5 15.77 -41.62 39.75
CA SER A 5 15.27 -40.44 40.44
C SER A 5 15.61 -39.27 39.53
N VAL A 6 14.68 -38.30 39.33
CA VAL A 6 14.98 -37.02 38.67
C VAL A 6 15.31 -36.03 39.77
N GLU A 7 16.57 -35.61 39.82
CA GLU A 7 17.06 -34.59 40.73
C GLU A 7 16.83 -33.18 40.16
N LYS A 8 16.37 -32.35 41.05
CA LYS A 8 15.98 -30.94 40.87
C LYS A 8 17.16 -30.08 40.48
N TYR A 9 17.05 -29.34 39.40
CA TYR A 9 17.82 -28.08 39.24
C TYR A 9 16.98 -26.93 39.80
N GLN A 10 17.33 -26.49 41.03
CA GLN A 10 16.95 -25.19 41.54
C GLN A 10 17.90 -24.15 40.94
N VAL A 11 17.42 -23.36 39.98
CA VAL A 11 18.10 -22.14 39.55
C VAL A 11 17.76 -21.03 40.56
N SER A 12 18.78 -20.57 41.28
CA SER A 12 18.71 -19.45 42.21
C SER A 12 18.42 -18.14 41.47
N LEU A 13 17.19 -17.65 41.59
CA LEU A 13 16.79 -16.29 41.21
C LEU A 13 17.25 -15.29 42.27
N ARG A 14 18.49 -14.86 42.17
CA ARG A 14 18.95 -13.64 42.82
C ARG A 14 19.51 -12.70 41.77
N HIS A 15 18.91 -11.53 41.67
CA HIS A 15 19.13 -10.37 40.79
C HIS A 15 18.18 -10.29 39.58
N VAL A 16 16.91 -10.07 39.85
CA VAL A 16 15.98 -9.45 38.89
C VAL A 16 15.48 -8.18 39.55
N GLY A 17 15.76 -7.04 38.94
CA GLY A 17 15.41 -5.72 39.46
C GLY A 17 13.91 -5.44 39.53
N PRO A 18 13.46 -4.29 40.06
CA PRO A 18 12.09 -4.00 40.44
C PRO A 18 11.04 -4.03 39.30
N THR A 19 11.45 -4.14 38.05
CA THR A 19 10.56 -4.22 36.89
C THR A 19 9.80 -5.55 36.75
N THR A 20 10.33 -6.66 37.27
CA THR A 20 9.65 -7.97 37.20
C THR A 20 8.63 -8.20 38.30
N ALA A 21 8.75 -7.47 39.40
CA ALA A 21 7.75 -7.53 40.48
C ALA A 21 6.42 -6.83 40.12
N VAL A 22 6.48 -5.81 39.26
CA VAL A 22 5.30 -5.11 38.72
C VAL A 22 4.53 -5.98 37.72
N LEU A 23 5.23 -6.75 36.88
CA LEU A 23 4.60 -7.69 35.92
C LEU A 23 3.95 -8.90 36.62
N GLY A 24 4.55 -9.42 37.68
CA GLY A 24 4.02 -10.53 38.45
C GLY A 24 2.76 -10.18 39.28
N GLY A 25 2.64 -8.95 39.74
CA GLY A 25 1.45 -8.43 40.44
C GLY A 25 0.29 -8.14 39.49
N LEU A 26 0.57 -7.73 38.24
CA LEU A 26 -0.46 -7.46 37.24
C LEU A 26 -1.13 -8.74 36.70
N VAL A 27 -0.43 -9.86 36.60
CA VAL A 27 -0.99 -11.12 36.10
C VAL A 27 -1.99 -11.75 37.07
N ALA A 28 -1.85 -11.52 38.38
CA ALA A 28 -2.80 -12.02 39.38
C ALA A 28 -4.13 -11.26 39.42
N ALA A 29 -4.14 -9.98 38.95
CA ALA A 29 -5.35 -9.16 38.84
C ALA A 29 -6.16 -9.44 37.55
N LEU A 30 -5.64 -10.23 36.62
CA LEU A 30 -6.21 -10.51 35.29
C LEU A 30 -7.34 -11.57 35.28
N LEU A 31 -7.67 -12.16 36.40
CA LEU A 31 -8.66 -13.25 36.48
C LEU A 31 -10.12 -12.79 36.71
N THR A 32 -10.36 -11.49 36.80
CA THR A 32 -11.71 -10.92 36.80
C THR A 32 -11.82 -9.88 35.68
N ALA A 33 -12.11 -10.32 34.47
CA ALA A 33 -12.42 -9.41 33.36
C ALA A 33 -13.70 -8.64 33.73
N PRO A 34 -13.69 -7.29 33.73
CA PRO A 34 -14.91 -6.53 33.87
C PRO A 34 -15.78 -6.73 32.64
N SER A 35 -17.09 -6.82 32.89
CA SER A 35 -18.11 -6.83 31.86
C SER A 35 -17.91 -5.62 30.93
N ALA A 36 -17.93 -5.84 29.62
CA ALA A 36 -17.95 -4.77 28.63
C ALA A 36 -19.07 -3.77 29.03
N SER A 37 -18.75 -2.48 29.02
CA SER A 37 -19.75 -1.43 29.19
C SER A 37 -20.84 -1.65 28.16
N ALA A 38 -22.10 -1.67 28.58
CA ALA A 38 -23.23 -1.84 27.67
C ALA A 38 -23.21 -0.67 26.66
N THR A 39 -23.24 -0.99 25.39
CA THR A 39 -23.37 -0.01 24.30
C THR A 39 -24.65 0.79 24.52
N SER A 40 -24.61 2.12 24.34
CA SER A 40 -25.82 2.94 24.49
C SER A 40 -26.88 2.53 23.46
N SER A 41 -28.16 2.70 23.74
CA SER A 41 -29.24 2.32 22.84
C SER A 41 -29.14 3.06 21.48
N GLU A 42 -28.67 4.31 21.47
CA GLU A 42 -28.51 5.11 20.28
C GLU A 42 -27.35 4.59 19.42
N LEU A 43 -26.23 4.24 20.03
CA LEU A 43 -25.10 3.67 19.33
C LEU A 43 -25.42 2.27 18.78
N GLN A 44 -26.20 1.47 19.51
CA GLN A 44 -26.67 0.17 19.03
C GLN A 44 -27.54 0.33 17.77
N SER A 45 -28.43 1.34 17.73
CA SER A 45 -29.23 1.64 16.53
C SER A 45 -28.35 1.93 15.32
N SER A 46 -27.32 2.77 15.46
CA SER A 46 -26.38 3.07 14.34
C SER A 46 -25.59 1.84 13.90
N ILE A 47 -25.21 0.95 14.82
CA ILE A 47 -24.57 -0.33 14.49
C ILE A 47 -25.53 -1.20 13.66
N ASP A 48 -26.78 -1.31 14.09
CA ASP A 48 -27.83 -2.10 13.39
C ASP A 48 -28.09 -1.53 11.98
N ASP A 49 -28.07 -0.19 11.83
CA ASP A 49 -28.22 0.49 10.54
C ASP A 49 -27.06 0.17 9.58
N VAL A 50 -25.81 0.14 10.07
CA VAL A 50 -24.65 -0.29 9.24
C VAL A 50 -24.81 -1.74 8.81
N LEU A 51 -25.19 -2.65 9.70
CA LEU A 51 -25.41 -4.06 9.38
C LEU A 51 -26.52 -4.26 8.36
N ALA A 52 -27.60 -3.49 8.48
CA ALA A 52 -28.70 -3.51 7.51
C ALA A 52 -28.26 -2.98 6.14
N ALA A 53 -27.48 -1.91 6.11
CA ALA A 53 -26.90 -1.37 4.89
C ALA A 53 -25.95 -2.38 4.22
N GLN A 54 -25.09 -3.05 4.98
CA GLN A 54 -24.20 -4.11 4.47
C GLN A 54 -24.99 -5.29 3.89
N GLN A 55 -26.07 -5.69 4.53
CA GLN A 55 -26.91 -6.76 4.01
C GLN A 55 -27.60 -6.36 2.71
N GLN A 56 -28.12 -5.14 2.60
CA GLN A 56 -28.72 -4.62 1.38
C GLN A 56 -27.67 -4.52 0.26
N ALA A 57 -26.46 -4.03 0.58
CA ALA A 57 -25.35 -3.95 -0.33
C ALA A 57 -24.94 -5.34 -0.87
N ALA A 58 -24.84 -6.33 -0.01
CA ALA A 58 -24.52 -7.70 -0.39
C ALA A 58 -25.59 -8.32 -1.31
N VAL A 59 -26.88 -8.07 -1.02
CA VAL A 59 -27.98 -8.53 -1.86
C VAL A 59 -27.92 -7.86 -3.24
N ALA A 60 -27.71 -6.55 -3.30
CA ALA A 60 -27.62 -5.81 -4.56
C ALA A 60 -26.40 -6.27 -5.40
N ALA A 61 -25.22 -6.38 -4.78
CA ALA A 61 -24.03 -6.86 -5.46
C ALA A 61 -24.16 -8.32 -5.92
N GLY A 62 -24.76 -9.18 -5.10
CA GLY A 62 -24.98 -10.59 -5.42
C GLY A 62 -26.03 -10.83 -6.53
N ALA A 63 -26.85 -9.81 -6.84
CA ALA A 63 -27.85 -9.85 -7.91
C ALA A 63 -27.30 -9.38 -9.28
N LEU A 64 -26.06 -8.89 -9.34
CA LEU A 64 -25.44 -8.46 -10.59
C LEU A 64 -25.31 -9.64 -11.56
N PRO A 65 -25.58 -9.45 -12.87
CA PRO A 65 -25.71 -10.54 -13.82
C PRO A 65 -24.44 -11.36 -14.04
N TYR A 66 -23.28 -10.80 -13.74
CA TYR A 66 -21.98 -11.45 -13.88
C TYR A 66 -21.50 -12.14 -12.59
N VAL A 67 -22.20 -11.98 -11.46
CA VAL A 67 -21.82 -12.56 -10.17
C VAL A 67 -22.31 -14.00 -10.06
N THR A 68 -21.37 -14.94 -10.02
CA THR A 68 -21.64 -16.37 -9.93
C THR A 68 -21.99 -16.82 -8.50
N ALA A 69 -22.34 -18.09 -8.34
CA ALA A 69 -22.58 -18.67 -7.02
C ALA A 69 -21.28 -18.71 -6.17
N ALA A 70 -20.12 -18.90 -6.82
CA ALA A 70 -18.81 -18.89 -6.15
C ALA A 70 -18.47 -17.48 -5.63
N ASP A 71 -18.72 -16.45 -6.44
CA ASP A 71 -18.43 -15.07 -6.05
C ASP A 71 -19.28 -14.59 -4.88
N ARG A 72 -20.52 -15.07 -4.77
CA ARG A 72 -21.39 -14.73 -3.62
C ARG A 72 -20.80 -15.12 -2.26
N ALA A 73 -19.87 -16.06 -2.22
CA ALA A 73 -19.15 -16.41 -1.00
C ALA A 73 -18.21 -15.28 -0.51
N LEU A 74 -17.82 -14.36 -1.41
CA LEU A 74 -16.98 -13.19 -1.08
C LEU A 74 -17.74 -12.02 -0.48
N LEU A 75 -19.09 -11.97 -0.67
CA LEU A 75 -19.91 -10.81 -0.30
C LEU A 75 -19.78 -10.39 1.18
N PRO A 76 -19.79 -11.30 2.17
CA PRO A 76 -19.63 -10.88 3.56
C PRO A 76 -18.31 -10.14 3.81
N ASN A 77 -17.22 -10.61 3.21
CA ASN A 77 -15.92 -9.94 3.33
C ASN A 77 -15.88 -8.63 2.56
N TYR A 78 -16.48 -8.58 1.37
CA TYR A 78 -16.57 -7.39 0.54
C TYR A 78 -17.24 -6.23 1.29
N VAL A 79 -18.46 -6.42 1.83
CA VAL A 79 -19.18 -5.34 2.51
C VAL A 79 -18.49 -4.88 3.81
N GLN A 80 -17.81 -5.79 4.51
CA GLN A 80 -16.99 -5.44 5.67
C GLN A 80 -15.75 -4.63 5.27
N ASN A 81 -15.11 -4.96 4.16
CA ASN A 81 -13.97 -4.20 3.62
C ASN A 81 -14.37 -2.80 3.18
N VAL A 82 -15.56 -2.65 2.55
CA VAL A 82 -16.14 -1.34 2.21
C VAL A 82 -16.29 -0.51 3.48
N ALA A 83 -17.01 -1.02 4.48
CA ALA A 83 -17.24 -0.31 5.73
C ALA A 83 -15.92 0.05 6.46
N TYR A 84 -14.94 -0.86 6.46
CA TYR A 84 -13.65 -0.61 7.11
C TYR A 84 -12.82 0.44 6.38
N SER A 85 -12.87 0.49 5.05
CA SER A 85 -12.21 1.54 4.27
C SER A 85 -12.82 2.91 4.53
N GLU A 86 -14.15 3.00 4.54
CA GLU A 86 -14.86 4.23 4.90
C GLU A 86 -14.50 4.71 6.30
N LEU A 87 -14.46 3.80 7.27
CA LEU A 87 -14.02 4.13 8.63
C LEU A 87 -12.65 4.81 8.63
N GLN A 88 -11.69 4.25 7.93
CA GLN A 88 -10.31 4.76 7.90
C GLN A 88 -10.24 6.15 7.26
N LEU A 89 -10.99 6.38 6.18
CA LEU A 89 -11.08 7.68 5.49
C LEU A 89 -11.73 8.75 6.40
N LEU A 90 -12.83 8.41 7.07
CA LEU A 90 -13.52 9.31 8.00
C LEU A 90 -12.64 9.67 9.20
N LEU A 91 -11.89 8.70 9.74
CA LEU A 91 -10.95 8.94 10.84
C LEU A 91 -9.79 9.85 10.40
N ALA A 92 -9.29 9.72 9.16
CA ALA A 92 -8.24 10.60 8.62
C ALA A 92 -8.72 12.04 8.44
N GLY A 93 -9.98 12.24 8.08
CA GLY A 93 -10.60 13.57 7.89
C GLY A 93 -11.17 14.21 9.15
N ARG A 94 -11.10 13.54 10.29
CA ARG A 94 -11.80 13.92 11.54
C ARG A 94 -11.39 15.29 12.10
N ASP A 95 -10.10 15.62 12.04
CA ASP A 95 -9.55 16.88 12.58
C ASP A 95 -8.95 17.69 11.46
N SER A 96 -9.79 18.55 10.83
CA SER A 96 -9.37 19.40 9.73
C SER A 96 -8.36 20.49 10.13
N ALA A 97 -8.20 20.78 11.41
CA ALA A 97 -7.17 21.70 11.92
C ALA A 97 -5.79 21.03 12.04
N ASN A 98 -5.76 19.72 12.23
CA ASN A 98 -4.54 18.91 12.32
C ASN A 98 -4.62 17.72 11.35
N PRO A 99 -4.69 17.94 10.04
CA PRO A 99 -4.82 16.89 9.05
C PRO A 99 -3.59 16.02 9.02
N TYR A 100 -3.78 14.76 8.66
CA TYR A 100 -2.68 13.84 8.37
C TYR A 100 -3.00 13.01 7.13
N LEU A 101 -1.97 12.63 6.39
CA LEU A 101 -2.14 11.74 5.24
C LEU A 101 -2.21 10.30 5.72
N LEU A 102 -3.40 9.70 5.60
CA LEU A 102 -3.59 8.27 5.80
C LEU A 102 -2.78 7.51 4.77
N ARG A 103 -1.87 6.65 5.21
CA ARG A 103 -0.99 5.87 4.34
C ARG A 103 -1.57 4.49 4.11
N ILE A 104 -1.26 3.88 2.96
CA ILE A 104 -1.66 2.50 2.72
C ILE A 104 -1.09 1.55 3.78
N ALA A 105 0.13 1.82 4.28
CA ALA A 105 0.74 1.06 5.37
C ALA A 105 -0.02 1.16 6.70
N ASP A 106 -0.78 2.25 6.89
CA ASP A 106 -1.63 2.43 8.07
C ASP A 106 -2.93 1.63 7.94
N MET A 107 -3.43 1.49 6.71
CA MET A 107 -4.65 0.76 6.37
C MET A 107 -4.44 -0.75 6.35
N LEU A 108 -3.24 -1.21 6.03
CA LEU A 108 -2.89 -2.62 5.97
C LEU A 108 -2.37 -3.07 7.35
N ASN A 109 -2.68 -4.29 7.69
CA ASN A 109 -2.11 -4.88 8.90
C ASN A 109 -0.61 -5.01 8.76
N ALA A 110 0.13 -4.23 9.55
CA ALA A 110 1.58 -4.22 9.55
C ALA A 110 2.21 -5.55 10.03
N ALA A 111 1.42 -6.50 10.47
CA ALA A 111 1.91 -7.76 11.03
C ALA A 111 2.18 -8.86 9.99
N GLY A 112 2.24 -8.52 8.69
CA GLY A 112 2.49 -9.52 7.64
C GLY A 112 1.34 -10.52 7.45
N SER A 113 0.13 -10.18 7.94
CA SER A 113 -1.09 -10.85 7.51
C SER A 113 -1.34 -10.47 6.07
N GLU A 114 -1.87 -11.39 5.29
CA GLU A 114 -2.35 -11.06 3.96
C GLU A 114 -3.21 -9.80 4.02
N PRO A 115 -2.93 -8.79 3.19
CA PRO A 115 -3.76 -7.60 3.15
C PRO A 115 -5.17 -8.07 2.85
N ARG A 116 -6.14 -7.57 3.60
CA ARG A 116 -7.54 -7.76 3.20
C ARG A 116 -7.67 -7.27 1.79
N THR A 117 -8.36 -8.05 0.96
CA THR A 117 -8.80 -7.56 -0.33
C THR A 117 -9.46 -6.20 -0.11
N ARG A 118 -9.07 -5.21 -0.87
CA ARG A 118 -9.59 -3.85 -0.69
C ARG A 118 -10.77 -3.62 -1.61
N PRO A 119 -11.81 -2.89 -1.14
CA PRO A 119 -12.96 -2.60 -1.98
C PRO A 119 -12.62 -1.70 -3.17
N LEU A 120 -11.67 -0.80 -3.02
CA LEU A 120 -11.14 -0.04 -4.15
C LEU A 120 -10.03 -0.81 -4.82
N GLN A 121 -9.95 -0.66 -6.14
CA GLN A 121 -8.85 -1.14 -6.94
C GLN A 121 -7.56 -0.39 -6.57
N ILE A 122 -6.94 -0.82 -5.49
CA ILE A 122 -5.68 -0.28 -5.02
C ILE A 122 -4.59 -0.84 -5.92
N ASN A 123 -3.88 0.06 -6.62
CA ASN A 123 -2.69 -0.33 -7.35
C ASN A 123 -1.60 -0.77 -6.36
N PRO A 124 -1.14 -2.04 -6.39
CA PRO A 124 -0.11 -2.55 -5.50
C PRO A 124 1.23 -1.80 -5.57
N ASP A 125 1.49 -1.14 -6.70
CA ASP A 125 2.72 -0.40 -6.94
C ASP A 125 2.71 1.00 -6.30
N ASN A 126 1.60 1.44 -5.71
CA ASN A 126 1.46 2.78 -5.16
C ASN A 126 1.51 2.83 -3.64
N VAL A 127 2.33 3.71 -3.10
CA VAL A 127 2.20 4.19 -1.71
C VAL A 127 1.28 5.40 -1.69
N TYR A 128 0.06 5.20 -1.23
CA TYR A 128 -0.94 6.25 -1.16
C TYR A 128 -0.80 7.09 0.11
N GLY A 129 -1.12 8.38 -0.01
CA GLY A 129 -1.43 9.29 1.10
C GLY A 129 -2.76 9.97 0.83
N TYR A 130 -3.70 9.94 1.77
CA TYR A 130 -5.05 10.50 1.58
C TYR A 130 -5.48 11.29 2.80
N THR A 131 -6.15 12.43 2.58
CA THR A 131 -6.88 13.15 3.64
C THR A 131 -8.00 14.00 3.08
N VAL A 132 -8.96 14.31 3.94
CA VAL A 132 -10.03 15.25 3.68
C VAL A 132 -9.54 16.67 3.99
N LEU A 133 -9.99 17.63 3.21
CA LEU A 133 -9.66 19.05 3.36
C LEU A 133 -10.94 19.85 3.62
N ASP A 134 -10.82 20.87 4.47
CA ASP A 134 -11.81 21.93 4.58
C ASP A 134 -11.66 22.84 3.35
N PRO A 135 -12.71 23.04 2.53
CA PRO A 135 -12.62 23.87 1.32
C PRO A 135 -12.17 25.32 1.56
N ASP A 136 -12.38 25.84 2.77
CA ASP A 136 -11.99 27.19 3.17
C ASP A 136 -10.58 27.25 3.77
N GLY A 137 -9.89 26.09 3.88
CA GLY A 137 -8.58 25.99 4.50
C GLY A 137 -7.41 26.35 3.58
N THR A 138 -6.26 26.59 4.20
CA THR A 138 -4.96 26.68 3.53
C THR A 138 -4.03 25.61 4.08
N TYR A 139 -3.46 24.80 3.19
CA TYR A 139 -2.63 23.66 3.57
C TYR A 139 -1.27 23.72 2.91
N VAL A 140 -0.28 23.10 3.56
CA VAL A 140 1.06 22.91 3.01
C VAL A 140 1.41 21.44 3.09
N ILE A 141 1.66 20.83 1.94
CA ILE A 141 2.31 19.54 1.83
C ILE A 141 3.82 19.78 1.80
N THR A 142 4.55 19.07 2.67
CA THR A 142 6.00 19.04 2.65
C THR A 142 6.44 17.59 2.45
N GLY A 143 7.37 17.38 1.51
CA GLY A 143 7.85 16.05 1.21
C GLY A 143 9.29 15.99 0.76
N ARG A 144 9.78 14.78 0.62
CA ARG A 144 11.01 14.41 -0.06
C ARG A 144 10.70 13.30 -1.04
N VAL A 145 11.11 13.48 -2.28
CA VAL A 145 10.98 12.45 -3.34
C VAL A 145 11.75 11.21 -2.91
N GLY A 146 11.16 10.04 -3.12
CA GLY A 146 11.77 8.74 -2.92
C GLY A 146 12.51 8.26 -4.17
N GLU A 147 12.65 6.94 -4.27
CA GLU A 147 13.20 6.25 -5.44
C GLU A 147 12.08 5.78 -6.40
N GLY A 148 10.83 6.24 -6.18
CA GLY A 148 9.67 5.93 -7.02
C GLY A 148 9.80 6.47 -8.44
N THR A 149 9.01 5.92 -9.34
CA THR A 149 9.02 6.26 -10.78
C THR A 149 8.09 7.41 -11.13
N ASP A 150 7.02 7.61 -10.34
CA ASP A 150 6.11 8.75 -10.48
C ASP A 150 5.59 9.19 -9.12
N LEU A 151 5.50 10.49 -8.91
CA LEU A 151 4.84 11.09 -7.77
C LEU A 151 3.73 11.98 -8.27
N ASN A 152 2.51 11.74 -7.80
CA ASN A 152 1.33 12.47 -8.21
C ASN A 152 0.56 12.98 -7.00
N ILE A 153 0.24 14.28 -6.99
CA ILE A 153 -0.55 14.94 -5.95
C ILE A 153 -1.80 15.52 -6.61
N SER A 154 -2.97 14.96 -6.28
CA SER A 154 -4.24 15.32 -6.90
C SER A 154 -5.22 15.88 -5.87
N LEU A 155 -5.86 17.01 -6.16
CA LEU A 155 -7.05 17.48 -5.47
C LEU A 155 -8.29 16.90 -6.12
N GLN A 156 -9.23 16.46 -5.31
CA GLN A 156 -10.46 15.82 -5.75
C GLN A 156 -11.68 16.52 -5.18
N ALA A 157 -12.76 16.57 -5.99
CA ALA A 157 -14.08 17.02 -5.58
C ALA A 157 -14.92 15.80 -5.17
N GLY A 158 -15.06 15.59 -3.89
CA GLY A 158 -15.66 14.43 -3.28
C GLY A 158 -14.66 13.58 -2.51
N LEU A 159 -15.14 12.52 -1.88
CA LEU A 159 -14.33 11.54 -1.19
C LEU A 159 -14.11 10.32 -2.10
N SER A 160 -12.88 9.79 -2.10
CA SER A 160 -12.64 8.46 -2.66
C SER A 160 -13.26 7.45 -1.73
N THR A 161 -14.47 7.01 -2.05
CA THR A 161 -15.13 5.90 -1.36
C THR A 161 -14.82 4.58 -2.07
N ALA A 162 -15.25 3.48 -1.47
CA ALA A 162 -15.06 2.14 -2.04
C ALA A 162 -15.52 2.02 -3.51
N ASN A 163 -16.46 2.85 -3.93
CA ASN A 163 -17.12 2.73 -5.22
C ASN A 163 -17.31 4.08 -5.92
N SER A 164 -16.69 5.16 -5.45
CA SER A 164 -16.72 6.47 -6.06
C SER A 164 -15.32 6.97 -6.36
N LEU A 165 -15.07 7.23 -7.64
CA LEU A 165 -13.87 7.94 -8.07
C LEU A 165 -14.24 9.43 -8.21
N PRO A 166 -13.83 10.29 -7.27
CA PRO A 166 -14.15 11.71 -7.34
C PRO A 166 -13.42 12.37 -8.52
N ALA A 167 -14.02 13.41 -9.05
CA ALA A 167 -13.40 14.18 -10.11
C ALA A 167 -12.12 14.85 -9.64
N THR A 168 -11.05 14.75 -10.42
CA THR A 168 -9.80 15.48 -10.16
C THR A 168 -9.97 16.93 -10.58
N VAL A 169 -9.81 17.84 -9.62
CA VAL A 169 -9.91 19.30 -9.83
C VAL A 169 -8.56 19.87 -10.28
N ALA A 170 -7.48 19.41 -9.66
CA ALA A 170 -6.13 19.86 -9.96
C ALA A 170 -5.13 18.73 -9.66
N ASN A 171 -3.99 18.77 -10.33
CA ASN A 171 -2.97 17.73 -10.23
C ASN A 171 -1.58 18.31 -10.47
N LEU A 172 -0.60 17.81 -9.73
CA LEU A 172 0.83 17.97 -10.00
C LEU A 172 1.46 16.58 -10.04
N ASN A 173 2.12 16.24 -11.15
CA ASN A 173 2.96 15.05 -11.24
C ASN A 173 4.44 15.41 -11.04
N ILE A 174 5.31 14.40 -10.95
CA ILE A 174 6.75 14.60 -10.70
C ILE A 174 7.41 15.53 -11.72
N ASN A 175 6.97 15.52 -13.00
CA ASN A 175 7.52 16.33 -14.07
C ASN A 175 7.09 17.82 -13.98
N GLN A 176 6.04 18.11 -13.22
CA GLN A 176 5.53 19.46 -12.98
C GLN A 176 5.99 20.01 -11.62
N LEU A 177 6.41 19.13 -10.71
CA LEU A 177 6.79 19.48 -9.36
C LEU A 177 8.17 20.14 -9.32
N GLN A 178 8.24 21.34 -8.73
CA GLN A 178 9.52 21.98 -8.43
C GLN A 178 10.13 21.32 -7.19
N VAL A 179 11.22 20.59 -7.39
CA VAL A 179 11.95 19.85 -6.35
C VAL A 179 13.28 20.52 -6.09
N ASN A 180 13.64 20.70 -4.83
CA ASN A 180 14.94 21.26 -4.41
C ASN A 180 16.09 20.28 -4.72
N ALA A 181 17.32 20.78 -4.75
CA ALA A 181 18.51 19.95 -5.03
C ALA A 181 18.74 18.80 -4.03
N ASP A 182 18.20 18.90 -2.83
CA ASP A 182 18.25 17.85 -1.81
C ASP A 182 17.08 16.86 -1.89
N GLY A 183 16.21 16.98 -2.91
CA GLY A 183 15.04 16.14 -3.11
C GLY A 183 13.79 16.57 -2.31
N THR A 184 13.85 17.67 -1.54
CA THR A 184 12.69 18.16 -0.82
C THR A 184 11.78 18.99 -1.71
N TYR A 185 10.49 19.04 -1.38
CA TYR A 185 9.50 19.89 -2.06
C TYR A 185 8.44 20.38 -1.09
N THR A 186 7.77 21.45 -1.48
CA THR A 186 6.62 22.02 -0.77
C THR A 186 5.53 22.32 -1.78
N VAL A 187 4.28 21.99 -1.47
CA VAL A 187 3.10 22.31 -2.29
C VAL A 187 2.10 23.05 -1.41
N THR A 188 1.70 24.24 -1.82
CA THR A 188 0.62 24.98 -1.18
C THR A 188 -0.72 24.58 -1.79
N ILE A 189 -1.72 24.33 -0.96
CA ILE A 189 -3.10 24.05 -1.35
C ILE A 189 -3.97 25.16 -0.75
N SER A 190 -4.58 25.97 -1.60
CA SER A 190 -5.39 27.11 -1.15
C SER A 190 -6.29 27.64 -2.26
N ALA A 191 -7.36 28.37 -1.90
CA ALA A 191 -8.19 29.07 -2.87
C ALA A 191 -7.44 30.25 -3.51
N THR A 192 -6.50 30.88 -2.78
CA THR A 192 -5.69 32.00 -3.27
C THR A 192 -4.41 31.50 -3.95
N PRO A 193 -4.07 31.98 -5.15
CA PRO A 193 -2.85 31.59 -5.85
C PRO A 193 -1.58 31.88 -5.04
N HIS A 194 -0.60 30.93 -5.15
CA HIS A 194 0.73 31.03 -4.56
C HIS A 194 1.82 30.84 -5.61
N GLU A 195 2.99 31.41 -5.36
CA GLU A 195 4.18 31.10 -6.16
C GLU A 195 4.70 29.67 -5.88
N GLY A 196 5.39 29.08 -6.86
CA GLY A 196 5.95 27.73 -6.76
C GLY A 196 4.91 26.63 -7.01
N ASN A 197 5.05 25.52 -6.31
CA ASN A 197 4.08 24.42 -6.40
C ASN A 197 2.78 24.80 -5.68
N TRP A 198 1.73 24.98 -6.46
CA TRP A 198 0.42 25.36 -5.94
C TRP A 198 -0.69 24.54 -6.59
N LEU A 199 -1.64 24.10 -5.76
CA LEU A 199 -2.86 23.42 -6.18
C LEU A 199 -4.07 24.27 -5.73
N PRO A 200 -4.96 24.65 -6.67
CA PRO A 200 -6.11 25.52 -6.38
C PRO A 200 -7.20 24.71 -5.61
N LEU A 201 -7.45 25.08 -4.36
CA LEU A 201 -8.55 24.52 -3.56
C LEU A 201 -9.85 25.23 -3.94
N THR A 202 -10.41 24.87 -5.09
CA THR A 202 -11.58 25.47 -5.73
C THR A 202 -12.47 24.39 -6.35
N ASN A 203 -13.59 24.78 -6.95
CA ASN A 203 -14.47 23.88 -7.70
C ASN A 203 -14.96 22.66 -6.92
N GLY A 204 -15.20 22.83 -5.61
CA GLY A 204 -15.68 21.73 -4.75
C GLY A 204 -14.59 20.75 -4.32
N ALA A 205 -13.30 21.05 -4.55
CA ALA A 205 -12.21 20.23 -4.01
C ALA A 205 -12.29 20.18 -2.49
N ASN A 206 -12.28 18.98 -1.92
CA ASN A 206 -12.37 18.74 -0.49
C ASN A 206 -11.55 17.54 -0.03
N SER A 207 -10.70 17.00 -0.90
CA SER A 207 -9.76 15.95 -0.52
C SER A 207 -8.49 16.01 -1.36
N VAL A 208 -7.41 15.46 -0.83
CA VAL A 208 -6.14 15.30 -1.51
C VAL A 208 -5.69 13.84 -1.46
N ILE A 209 -5.20 13.36 -2.59
CA ILE A 209 -4.57 12.06 -2.69
C ILE A 209 -3.15 12.23 -3.26
N VAL A 210 -2.18 11.65 -2.57
CA VAL A 210 -0.79 11.53 -3.01
C VAL A 210 -0.57 10.09 -3.43
N ARG A 211 0.03 9.89 -4.61
CA ARG A 211 0.43 8.59 -5.13
C ARG A 211 1.92 8.62 -5.42
N ASP A 212 2.67 7.76 -4.75
CA ASP A 212 4.09 7.51 -5.01
C ASP A 212 4.18 6.12 -5.64
N SER A 213 4.42 6.08 -6.96
CA SER A 213 4.40 4.85 -7.76
C SER A 213 5.79 4.21 -7.76
N LEU A 214 5.88 2.99 -7.28
CA LEU A 214 7.11 2.21 -7.17
C LEU A 214 7.08 1.08 -8.19
N SER A 215 7.78 1.23 -9.32
CA SER A 215 7.96 0.12 -10.26
C SER A 215 8.80 -1.00 -9.66
N ASP A 216 9.79 -0.65 -8.86
CA ASP A 216 10.62 -1.56 -8.07
C ASP A 216 10.21 -1.42 -6.59
N TRP A 217 9.60 -2.45 -6.03
CA TRP A 217 9.13 -2.43 -4.64
C TRP A 217 10.25 -2.49 -3.60
N SER A 218 11.47 -2.78 -4.04
CA SER A 218 12.66 -2.60 -3.21
C SER A 218 13.07 -1.14 -3.07
N ALA A 219 12.52 -0.25 -3.90
CA ALA A 219 12.78 1.18 -3.85
C ALA A 219 12.29 1.82 -2.55
N THR A 220 12.97 2.86 -2.10
CA THR A 220 12.57 3.60 -0.90
C THR A 220 11.44 4.57 -1.24
N PRO A 221 10.26 4.45 -0.62
CA PRO A 221 9.16 5.38 -0.83
C PRO A 221 9.51 6.81 -0.42
N GLY A 222 8.89 7.79 -1.08
CA GLY A 222 8.95 9.18 -0.69
C GLY A 222 8.32 9.44 0.69
N ARG A 223 8.73 10.53 1.31
CA ARG A 223 8.14 11.00 2.56
C ARG A 223 7.28 12.21 2.27
N VAL A 224 6.07 12.23 2.85
CA VAL A 224 5.13 13.33 2.67
C VAL A 224 4.33 13.53 3.96
N THR A 225 4.12 14.81 4.28
CA THR A 225 3.29 15.28 5.39
C THR A 225 2.42 16.42 4.92
N ILE A 226 1.32 16.69 5.65
CA ILE A 226 0.44 17.81 5.40
C ILE A 226 0.20 18.57 6.71
N ALA A 227 0.07 19.87 6.62
CA ALA A 227 -0.31 20.75 7.73
C ALA A 227 -1.27 21.82 7.24
N ARG A 228 -2.24 22.19 8.05
CA ARG A 228 -3.09 23.37 7.87
C ARG A 228 -2.39 24.60 8.43
N THR A 229 -2.42 25.73 7.73
CA THR A 229 -1.62 26.92 8.08
C THR A 229 -2.44 28.18 8.40
N ASP A 230 -3.72 28.20 8.06
CA ASP A 230 -4.64 29.33 8.30
C ASP A 230 -5.29 29.32 9.69
N VAL A 231 -5.19 28.23 10.43
CA VAL A 231 -5.70 28.12 11.81
C VAL A 231 -4.57 27.70 12.76
N PRO A 232 -4.65 28.09 14.06
CA PRO A 232 -3.71 27.58 15.03
C PRO A 232 -3.82 26.06 15.13
N SER A 233 -2.76 25.36 14.78
CA SER A 233 -2.67 23.91 14.93
C SER A 233 -1.73 23.58 16.08
N THR A 234 -2.11 22.62 16.91
CA THR A 234 -1.22 22.02 17.91
C THR A 234 -0.93 20.60 17.45
N PRO A 235 0.27 20.30 16.93
CA PRO A 235 0.62 18.95 16.58
C PRO A 235 0.40 18.01 17.76
N ARG A 236 -0.49 17.04 17.59
CA ARG A 236 -0.85 16.07 18.64
C ARG A 236 -0.43 14.69 18.20
N VAL A 237 0.46 14.07 18.94
CA VAL A 237 0.79 12.66 18.75
C VAL A 237 -0.39 11.76 19.18
N ILE A 238 -1.13 12.19 20.22
CA ILE A 238 -2.31 11.49 20.71
C ILE A 238 -3.54 12.32 20.33
N PRO A 239 -4.39 11.82 19.42
CA PRO A 239 -5.63 12.53 19.05
C PRO A 239 -6.60 12.56 20.25
N PRO A 240 -7.50 13.54 20.34
CA PRO A 240 -8.59 13.52 21.29
C PRO A 240 -9.37 12.21 21.15
N ALA A 241 -9.88 11.69 22.27
CA ALA A 241 -10.74 10.51 22.23
C ALA A 241 -12.01 10.81 21.40
N LEU A 242 -12.53 9.79 20.70
CA LEU A 242 -13.83 9.88 20.04
C LEU A 242 -14.92 10.06 21.08
N THR A 243 -15.76 11.05 20.88
CA THR A 243 -16.99 11.19 21.67
C THR A 243 -18.05 10.20 21.20
N PRO A 244 -19.07 9.86 22.01
CA PRO A 244 -20.19 9.02 21.56
C PRO A 244 -20.92 9.61 20.34
N ASP A 245 -21.10 10.94 20.28
CA ASP A 245 -21.75 11.61 19.16
C ASP A 245 -20.92 11.51 17.88
N GLU A 246 -19.59 11.67 17.97
CA GLU A 246 -18.70 11.45 16.82
C GLU A 246 -18.74 10.01 16.36
N THR A 247 -18.72 9.05 17.27
CA THR A 247 -18.82 7.61 16.95
C THR A 247 -20.13 7.31 16.25
N LYS A 248 -21.25 7.85 16.75
CA LYS A 248 -22.55 7.74 16.10
C LYS A 248 -22.54 8.33 14.69
N SER A 249 -22.04 9.55 14.53
CA SER A 249 -21.95 10.23 13.22
C SER A 249 -21.11 9.45 12.21
N ILE A 250 -20.01 8.85 12.65
CA ILE A 250 -19.16 8.00 11.80
C ILE A 250 -19.96 6.77 11.34
N LEU A 251 -20.66 6.08 12.24
CA LEU A 251 -21.45 4.89 11.87
C LEU A 251 -22.62 5.24 10.94
N ASP A 252 -23.33 6.32 11.22
CA ASP A 252 -24.44 6.80 10.37
C ASP A 252 -23.92 7.14 8.93
N THR A 253 -22.73 7.76 8.84
CA THR A 253 -22.10 8.06 7.57
C THR A 253 -21.69 6.79 6.84
N ILE A 254 -21.12 5.81 7.55
CA ILE A 254 -20.75 4.51 6.97
C ILE A 254 -22.00 3.79 6.44
N ALA A 255 -23.10 3.79 7.19
CA ALA A 255 -24.35 3.16 6.76
C ALA A 255 -24.87 3.78 5.44
N ALA A 256 -24.89 5.11 5.35
CA ALA A 256 -25.29 5.83 4.16
C ALA A 256 -24.35 5.57 2.96
N SER A 257 -23.02 5.58 3.19
CA SER A 257 -22.01 5.33 2.18
C SER A 257 -22.10 3.91 1.63
N VAL A 258 -22.14 2.90 2.51
CA VAL A 258 -22.25 1.49 2.12
C VAL A 258 -23.52 1.23 1.30
N GLN A 259 -24.64 1.85 1.66
CA GLN A 259 -25.90 1.73 0.91
C GLN A 259 -25.81 2.39 -0.46
N GLN A 260 -25.20 3.57 -0.57
CA GLN A 260 -25.02 4.29 -1.81
C GLN A 260 -24.02 3.58 -2.72
N ASP A 261 -22.91 3.14 -2.18
CA ASP A 261 -21.79 2.55 -2.90
C ASP A 261 -22.15 1.20 -3.53
N SER A 262 -23.01 0.42 -2.91
CA SER A 262 -23.51 -0.84 -3.48
C SER A 262 -24.31 -0.68 -4.77
N GLY A 263 -24.86 0.53 -5.02
CA GLY A 263 -25.69 0.82 -6.21
C GLY A 263 -24.94 1.50 -7.36
N THR A 264 -24.00 2.39 -7.06
CA THR A 264 -23.41 3.30 -8.08
C THR A 264 -21.96 3.01 -8.43
N GLY A 265 -21.14 2.57 -7.51
CA GLY A 265 -19.72 2.41 -7.76
C GLY A 265 -19.38 1.12 -8.47
N GLN A 266 -20.11 0.07 -8.22
CA GLN A 266 -20.09 -1.15 -9.04
C GLN A 266 -20.41 -0.83 -10.51
N GLN A 267 -21.16 0.24 -10.79
CA GLN A 267 -21.49 0.64 -12.16
C GLN A 267 -20.29 1.23 -12.91
N LEU A 268 -19.33 1.89 -12.26
CA LEU A 268 -18.21 2.52 -12.95
C LEU A 268 -17.09 1.51 -13.27
N VAL A 269 -16.67 0.71 -12.31
CA VAL A 269 -15.60 -0.28 -12.51
C VAL A 269 -16.16 -1.61 -12.96
N GLY A 270 -17.35 -1.98 -12.52
CA GLY A 270 -18.07 -3.18 -12.96
C GLY A 270 -18.52 -3.17 -14.42
N GLN A 271 -18.41 -2.02 -15.13
CA GLN A 271 -18.75 -1.96 -16.57
C GLN A 271 -17.93 -2.93 -17.41
N VAL A 272 -16.73 -3.30 -16.99
CA VAL A 272 -15.90 -4.28 -17.72
C VAL A 272 -16.55 -5.66 -17.78
N PHE A 273 -17.39 -6.03 -16.80
CA PHE A 273 -18.08 -7.31 -16.76
C PHE A 273 -19.31 -7.36 -17.67
N TYR A 274 -19.69 -6.23 -18.29
CA TYR A 274 -20.70 -6.19 -19.37
C TYR A 274 -20.07 -6.24 -20.77
N LEU A 275 -18.74 -6.21 -20.87
CA LEU A 275 -18.05 -6.54 -22.09
C LEU A 275 -18.16 -8.06 -22.35
N PRO A 276 -17.97 -8.52 -23.59
CA PRO A 276 -17.82 -9.95 -23.83
C PRO A 276 -16.72 -10.55 -22.96
N ALA A 277 -16.89 -11.79 -22.52
CA ALA A 277 -15.90 -12.51 -21.73
C ALA A 277 -14.51 -12.47 -22.38
N ASN A 278 -13.49 -12.32 -21.57
CA ASN A 278 -12.09 -12.32 -22.00
C ASN A 278 -11.75 -11.22 -23.02
N THR A 279 -12.34 -10.04 -22.87
CA THR A 279 -12.05 -8.88 -23.73
C THR A 279 -11.64 -7.65 -22.93
N THR A 280 -11.11 -6.66 -23.65
CA THR A 280 -10.65 -5.40 -23.07
C THR A 280 -11.22 -4.20 -23.82
N THR A 281 -11.17 -3.02 -23.20
CA THR A 281 -11.36 -1.73 -23.87
C THR A 281 -10.16 -1.42 -24.79
N PRO A 282 -10.31 -0.51 -25.76
CA PRO A 282 -9.17 0.10 -26.43
C PRO A 282 -8.25 0.82 -25.45
N ILE A 283 -6.97 0.99 -25.85
CA ILE A 283 -6.03 1.85 -25.15
C ILE A 283 -6.56 3.29 -25.22
N ARG A 284 -6.72 3.95 -24.06
CA ARG A 284 -7.28 5.30 -23.98
C ARG A 284 -6.51 6.14 -22.96
N GLU A 285 -6.36 7.41 -23.26
CA GLU A 285 -6.00 8.40 -22.23
C GLU A 285 -7.07 8.43 -21.15
N SER A 286 -6.67 8.45 -19.92
CA SER A 286 -7.58 8.70 -18.80
C SER A 286 -8.10 10.12 -18.91
N PRO A 287 -9.41 10.34 -19.00
CA PRO A 287 -9.95 11.69 -18.93
C PRO A 287 -9.75 12.21 -17.51
N GLY A 288 -8.68 12.97 -17.28
CA GLY A 288 -8.22 13.40 -15.95
C GLY A 288 -9.30 13.96 -15.02
N ALA A 289 -10.36 14.55 -15.60
CA ALA A 289 -11.54 15.02 -14.86
C ALA A 289 -12.44 13.89 -14.30
N VAL A 290 -12.29 12.66 -14.75
CA VAL A 290 -13.19 11.54 -14.38
C VAL A 290 -12.46 10.41 -13.67
N THR A 291 -11.18 10.19 -13.93
CA THR A 291 -10.43 9.01 -13.46
C THR A 291 -9.22 9.32 -12.57
N GLY A 292 -9.09 10.55 -12.12
CA GLY A 292 -8.15 10.90 -11.08
C GLY A 292 -6.71 11.18 -11.50
N LEU A 293 -6.22 10.75 -12.65
CA LEU A 293 -4.85 11.03 -13.10
C LEU A 293 -4.83 11.63 -14.50
N THR A 294 -4.16 12.78 -14.63
CA THR A 294 -3.74 13.35 -15.92
C THR A 294 -2.47 12.65 -16.38
N ALA A 295 -2.19 12.60 -17.67
CA ALA A 295 -1.02 11.91 -18.25
C ALA A 295 -0.97 10.40 -17.97
N GLN A 296 -2.13 9.76 -17.78
CA GLN A 296 -2.26 8.31 -17.71
C GLN A 296 -3.04 7.78 -18.90
N ALA A 297 -2.58 6.68 -19.46
CA ALA A 297 -3.37 5.83 -20.35
C ALA A 297 -3.75 4.54 -19.61
N SER A 298 -4.85 3.93 -20.02
CA SER A 298 -5.31 2.68 -19.42
C SER A 298 -6.03 1.78 -20.41
N VAL A 299 -6.06 0.50 -20.06
CA VAL A 299 -6.89 -0.55 -20.63
C VAL A 299 -7.61 -1.22 -19.48
N TRP A 300 -8.90 -1.45 -19.67
CA TRP A 300 -9.74 -2.16 -18.71
C TRP A 300 -10.36 -3.37 -19.40
N GLY A 301 -10.44 -4.48 -18.70
CA GLY A 301 -11.02 -5.71 -19.26
C GLY A 301 -11.48 -6.67 -18.18
N ASN A 302 -11.95 -7.82 -18.62
CA ASN A 302 -12.32 -8.93 -17.77
C ASN A 302 -11.61 -10.21 -18.22
N PHE A 303 -11.49 -11.14 -17.30
CA PHE A 303 -11.20 -12.54 -17.58
C PHE A 303 -12.30 -13.42 -17.02
N GLU A 304 -12.64 -14.48 -17.78
CA GLU A 304 -13.56 -15.54 -17.40
C GLU A 304 -12.97 -16.85 -17.94
N LEU A 305 -12.50 -17.71 -17.06
CA LEU A 305 -11.70 -18.89 -17.37
C LEU A 305 -12.30 -20.13 -16.71
N GLU A 306 -12.45 -21.17 -17.50
CA GLU A 306 -12.73 -22.51 -16.99
C GLU A 306 -11.48 -23.15 -16.38
N PRO A 307 -11.62 -24.15 -15.50
CA PRO A 307 -10.46 -24.86 -14.95
C PRO A 307 -9.52 -25.39 -16.05
N GLY A 308 -8.22 -25.12 -15.91
CA GLY A 308 -7.21 -25.52 -16.90
C GLY A 308 -7.04 -24.55 -18.07
N GLN A 309 -7.75 -23.43 -18.08
CA GLN A 309 -7.59 -22.39 -19.10
C GLN A 309 -6.64 -21.28 -18.63
N ALA A 310 -6.06 -20.59 -19.61
CA ALA A 310 -5.31 -19.36 -19.48
C ALA A 310 -5.74 -18.35 -20.53
N LEU A 311 -5.69 -17.05 -20.19
CA LEU A 311 -5.90 -15.94 -21.11
C LEU A 311 -4.55 -15.31 -21.46
N ILE A 312 -4.21 -15.28 -22.73
CA ILE A 312 -3.06 -14.54 -23.27
C ILE A 312 -3.57 -13.16 -23.70
N LEU A 313 -3.11 -12.11 -23.02
CA LEU A 313 -3.40 -10.72 -23.35
C LEU A 313 -2.17 -10.10 -24.02
N THR A 314 -2.29 -9.70 -25.28
CA THR A 314 -1.23 -9.08 -26.08
C THR A 314 -1.50 -7.60 -26.25
N VAL A 315 -0.55 -6.77 -25.81
CA VAL A 315 -0.62 -5.31 -25.94
C VAL A 315 0.66 -4.77 -26.61
N PRO A 316 0.60 -3.68 -27.37
CA PRO A 316 1.83 -3.00 -27.81
C PRO A 316 2.66 -2.57 -26.61
N THR A 317 3.98 -2.74 -26.69
CA THR A 317 4.88 -2.24 -25.64
C THR A 317 4.93 -0.71 -25.71
N ILE A 318 4.42 -0.05 -24.66
CA ILE A 318 4.40 1.41 -24.53
C ILE A 318 5.52 1.81 -23.58
N GLN A 319 6.42 2.67 -24.05
CA GLN A 319 7.41 3.29 -23.19
C GLN A 319 6.72 4.30 -22.29
N ALA A 320 6.90 4.18 -20.99
CA ALA A 320 6.36 5.09 -19.99
C ALA A 320 7.26 5.09 -18.75
N ASP A 321 7.22 6.15 -17.94
CA ASP A 321 7.95 6.17 -16.69
C ASP A 321 7.45 5.05 -15.77
N TYR A 322 6.13 4.89 -15.69
CA TYR A 322 5.48 3.81 -14.95
C TYR A 322 4.52 3.02 -15.84
N THR A 323 4.61 1.71 -15.76
CA THR A 323 3.65 0.76 -16.34
C THR A 323 3.24 -0.24 -15.27
N GLY A 324 1.94 -0.51 -15.15
CA GLY A 324 1.41 -1.52 -14.23
C GLY A 324 0.31 -2.35 -14.87
N ALA A 325 0.32 -3.64 -14.58
CA ALA A 325 -0.77 -4.57 -14.86
C ALA A 325 -1.26 -5.16 -13.54
N GLU A 326 -2.58 -5.27 -13.33
CA GLU A 326 -3.12 -5.85 -12.10
C GLU A 326 -4.43 -6.58 -12.35
N LEU A 327 -4.74 -7.52 -11.46
CA LEU A 327 -5.99 -8.26 -11.41
C LEU A 327 -6.79 -7.92 -10.14
N THR A 328 -8.12 -7.92 -10.28
CA THR A 328 -9.05 -7.84 -9.16
C THR A 328 -10.08 -8.96 -9.24
N ASP A 329 -10.84 -9.16 -8.16
CA ASP A 329 -12.04 -9.98 -8.21
C ASP A 329 -13.21 -9.25 -8.90
N VAL A 330 -14.38 -9.89 -8.94
CA VAL A 330 -15.60 -9.32 -9.56
C VAL A 330 -16.19 -8.13 -8.82
N PHE A 331 -15.81 -7.92 -7.58
CA PHE A 331 -16.15 -6.75 -6.76
C PHE A 331 -15.07 -5.68 -6.80
N THR A 332 -14.14 -5.78 -7.74
CA THR A 332 -13.01 -4.85 -7.93
C THR A 332 -12.06 -4.75 -6.72
N GLN A 333 -12.07 -5.74 -5.85
CA GLN A 333 -11.10 -5.83 -4.77
C GLN A 333 -9.77 -6.34 -5.33
N THR A 334 -8.68 -5.64 -5.03
CA THR A 334 -7.33 -6.08 -5.41
C THR A 334 -7.03 -7.45 -4.78
N LEU A 335 -6.58 -8.40 -5.59
CA LEU A 335 -6.23 -9.75 -5.15
C LEU A 335 -5.02 -9.73 -4.19
N PRO A 336 -4.71 -10.83 -3.47
CA PRO A 336 -3.61 -10.87 -2.49
C PRO A 336 -2.23 -10.70 -3.13
N TRP A 337 -1.75 -9.47 -3.30
CA TRP A 337 -0.50 -9.17 -4.01
C TRP A 337 0.78 -9.51 -3.23
N GLN A 338 0.69 -9.75 -1.93
CA GLN A 338 1.83 -10.11 -1.10
C GLN A 338 2.29 -11.55 -1.34
N SER A 339 1.34 -12.46 -1.54
CA SER A 339 1.58 -13.90 -1.69
C SER A 339 1.40 -14.42 -3.11
N HIS A 340 0.80 -13.61 -4.00
CA HIS A 340 0.46 -13.97 -5.37
C HIS A 340 0.96 -12.92 -6.37
N GLN A 341 1.40 -13.35 -7.54
CA GLN A 341 1.84 -12.45 -8.62
C GLN A 341 0.62 -11.91 -9.39
N ILE A 342 -0.23 -11.16 -8.71
CA ILE A 342 -1.46 -10.58 -9.29
C ILE A 342 -1.21 -9.29 -10.08
N SER A 343 -0.02 -8.75 -9.97
CA SER A 343 0.38 -7.52 -10.64
C SER A 343 1.83 -7.60 -11.11
N LEU A 344 2.14 -6.85 -12.16
CA LEU A 344 3.47 -6.70 -12.73
C LEU A 344 3.68 -5.24 -13.13
N SER A 345 4.76 -4.63 -12.64
CA SER A 345 5.23 -3.31 -13.06
C SER A 345 6.22 -3.41 -14.21
N ASN A 346 6.63 -2.26 -14.80
CA ASN A 346 7.67 -2.23 -15.82
C ASN A 346 9.08 -2.69 -15.33
N ALA A 347 9.32 -2.73 -14.02
CA ALA A 347 10.53 -3.34 -13.46
C ALA A 347 10.47 -4.88 -13.44
N GLN A 348 9.27 -5.44 -13.48
CA GLN A 348 9.01 -6.88 -13.33
C GLN A 348 8.64 -7.55 -14.65
N VAL A 349 8.02 -6.81 -15.58
CA VAL A 349 7.55 -7.34 -16.86
C VAL A 349 8.71 -7.47 -17.85
N ILE A 350 8.65 -8.48 -18.71
CA ILE A 350 9.61 -8.69 -19.83
C ILE A 350 8.86 -8.51 -21.15
N PRO A 351 9.08 -7.39 -21.85
CA PRO A 351 8.53 -7.20 -23.20
C PRO A 351 9.14 -8.20 -24.20
N ASP A 352 8.33 -8.63 -25.16
CA ASP A 352 8.78 -9.49 -26.25
C ASP A 352 9.60 -8.71 -27.31
N ALA A 353 10.47 -9.40 -28.04
CA ALA A 353 11.33 -8.78 -29.04
C ALA A 353 10.56 -8.22 -30.25
N ASP A 354 9.31 -8.63 -30.45
CA ASP A 354 8.45 -8.19 -31.56
C ASP A 354 7.74 -6.85 -31.31
N GLY A 355 8.00 -6.20 -30.17
CA GLY A 355 7.41 -4.91 -29.81
C GLY A 355 6.06 -5.00 -29.12
N TYR A 356 5.68 -6.20 -28.67
CA TYR A 356 4.51 -6.43 -27.85
C TYR A 356 4.90 -6.89 -26.46
N THR A 357 3.97 -6.76 -25.53
CA THR A 357 4.05 -7.35 -24.20
C THR A 357 2.88 -8.32 -24.06
N ARG A 358 3.18 -9.56 -23.71
CA ARG A 358 2.16 -10.60 -23.49
C ARG A 358 2.08 -10.93 -22.01
N TYR A 359 0.87 -10.79 -21.47
CA TYR A 359 0.54 -11.23 -20.11
C TYR A 359 -0.24 -12.54 -20.22
N VAL A 360 0.06 -13.48 -19.34
CA VAL A 360 -0.69 -14.74 -19.24
C VAL A 360 -1.43 -14.75 -17.91
N ILE A 361 -2.76 -14.75 -17.97
CA ILE A 361 -3.63 -14.77 -16.78
C ILE A 361 -4.15 -16.20 -16.60
N SER A 362 -3.90 -16.79 -15.45
CA SER A 362 -4.37 -18.13 -15.11
C SER A 362 -4.26 -18.41 -13.62
N PRO A 363 -5.09 -19.34 -13.07
CA PRO A 363 -4.96 -19.77 -11.66
C PRO A 363 -3.80 -20.74 -11.43
N THR A 364 -3.18 -21.25 -12.50
CA THR A 364 -2.05 -22.19 -12.46
C THR A 364 -0.86 -21.57 -13.18
N ASP A 365 0.33 -21.62 -12.58
CA ASP A 365 1.56 -21.09 -13.17
C ASP A 365 1.94 -21.83 -14.46
N PRO A 366 1.95 -21.17 -15.63
CA PRO A 366 2.37 -21.78 -16.90
C PRO A 366 3.89 -21.81 -17.09
N GLY A 367 4.68 -21.39 -16.11
CA GLY A 367 6.14 -21.37 -16.16
C GLY A 367 6.71 -20.26 -17.07
N VAL A 368 6.00 -19.13 -17.24
CA VAL A 368 6.44 -17.99 -18.05
C VAL A 368 6.64 -16.72 -17.22
N PRO A 369 7.48 -15.76 -17.66
CA PRO A 369 7.80 -14.57 -16.86
C PRO A 369 6.59 -13.69 -16.54
N ASN A 370 5.80 -13.32 -17.55
CA ASN A 370 4.70 -12.38 -17.42
C ASN A 370 3.37 -13.07 -17.06
N TRP A 371 3.43 -14.02 -16.13
CA TRP A 371 2.22 -14.64 -15.57
C TRP A 371 1.58 -13.70 -14.56
N LEU A 372 0.27 -13.52 -14.68
CA LEU A 372 -0.59 -12.88 -13.68
C LEU A 372 -1.45 -13.97 -13.03
N ASP A 373 -1.22 -14.19 -11.75
CA ASP A 373 -1.90 -15.19 -10.94
C ASP A 373 -3.31 -14.71 -10.58
N SER A 374 -4.33 -15.38 -11.06
CA SER A 374 -5.71 -15.06 -10.69
C SER A 374 -6.08 -15.50 -9.26
N SER A 375 -5.12 -16.01 -8.48
CA SER A 375 -5.31 -16.45 -7.08
C SER A 375 -6.45 -17.47 -6.89
N GLY A 376 -6.65 -18.32 -7.89
CA GLY A 376 -7.71 -19.33 -7.90
C GLY A 376 -9.07 -18.80 -8.35
N TYR A 377 -9.21 -17.51 -8.67
CA TYR A 377 -10.46 -16.96 -9.21
C TYR A 377 -10.61 -17.32 -10.69
N GLY A 378 -11.80 -17.81 -11.07
CA GLY A 378 -12.16 -18.10 -12.46
C GLY A 378 -12.54 -16.84 -13.25
N GLN A 379 -12.87 -15.74 -12.57
CA GLN A 379 -13.24 -14.47 -13.22
C GLN A 379 -12.78 -13.27 -12.37
N GLY A 380 -12.58 -12.15 -13.06
CA GLY A 380 -12.17 -10.91 -12.44
C GLY A 380 -11.88 -9.81 -13.46
N SER A 381 -11.39 -8.67 -13.00
CA SER A 381 -11.00 -7.59 -13.89
C SER A 381 -9.51 -7.55 -14.16
N ILE A 382 -9.15 -6.96 -15.29
CA ILE A 382 -7.79 -6.70 -15.75
C ILE A 382 -7.64 -5.20 -15.91
N VAL A 383 -6.57 -4.62 -15.36
CA VAL A 383 -6.24 -3.22 -15.56
C VAL A 383 -4.79 -3.07 -15.96
N LEU A 384 -4.56 -2.39 -17.07
CA LEU A 384 -3.24 -1.94 -17.49
C LEU A 384 -3.20 -0.42 -17.39
N ARG A 385 -2.05 0.13 -16.95
CA ARG A 385 -1.81 1.57 -16.81
C ARG A 385 -0.43 1.94 -17.35
N TRP A 386 -0.35 3.12 -17.97
CA TRP A 386 0.87 3.77 -18.39
C TRP A 386 0.84 5.22 -17.95
N GLN A 387 1.86 5.68 -17.26
CA GLN A 387 1.95 7.06 -16.77
C GLN A 387 3.20 7.75 -17.36
N ASN A 388 3.06 9.03 -17.68
CA ASN A 388 4.12 9.86 -18.24
C ASN A 388 4.76 9.22 -19.48
N TYR A 389 3.95 8.77 -20.44
CA TYR A 389 4.41 8.21 -21.70
C TYR A 389 4.76 9.30 -22.71
N PRO A 390 5.88 9.17 -23.45
CA PRO A 390 6.23 10.11 -24.49
C PRO A 390 5.46 9.82 -25.80
N GLY A 391 4.86 10.86 -26.36
CA GLY A 391 4.25 10.80 -27.70
C GLY A 391 2.83 10.25 -27.74
N ALA A 392 2.39 9.83 -28.93
CA ALA A 392 1.04 9.35 -29.16
C ALA A 392 0.88 7.88 -28.72
N LEU A 393 -0.27 7.57 -28.14
CA LEU A 393 -0.62 6.19 -27.80
C LEU A 393 -0.87 5.34 -29.06
N PRO A 394 -0.51 4.05 -29.02
CA PRO A 394 -0.94 3.11 -30.05
C PRO A 394 -2.47 3.10 -30.16
N THR A 395 -2.99 3.05 -31.39
CA THR A 395 -4.42 2.94 -31.63
C THR A 395 -4.84 1.47 -31.66
N GLY A 396 -6.03 1.18 -31.15
CA GLY A 396 -6.64 -0.15 -31.21
C GLY A 396 -6.93 -0.74 -29.84
N THR A 397 -7.50 -1.93 -29.87
CA THR A 397 -7.81 -2.75 -28.71
C THR A 397 -6.73 -3.83 -28.59
N PRO A 398 -6.20 -4.10 -27.40
CA PRO A 398 -5.38 -5.27 -27.16
C PRO A 398 -6.07 -6.55 -27.64
N THR A 399 -5.32 -7.56 -28.04
CA THR A 399 -5.89 -8.85 -28.43
C THR A 399 -5.81 -9.84 -27.28
N THR A 400 -6.80 -10.71 -27.21
CA THR A 400 -6.92 -11.75 -26.19
C THR A 400 -7.13 -13.11 -26.84
N GLN A 401 -6.59 -14.15 -26.20
CA GLN A 401 -6.76 -15.53 -26.64
C GLN A 401 -6.84 -16.45 -25.45
N VAL A 402 -7.93 -17.23 -25.34
CA VAL A 402 -8.05 -18.30 -24.34
C VAL A 402 -7.44 -19.59 -24.91
N VAL A 403 -6.59 -20.23 -24.10
CA VAL A 403 -5.88 -21.47 -24.43
C VAL A 403 -5.88 -22.42 -23.25
N ASN A 404 -5.53 -23.69 -23.41
CA ASN A 404 -5.20 -24.53 -22.26
C ASN A 404 -3.90 -24.06 -21.60
N VAL A 405 -3.85 -24.09 -20.30
CA VAL A 405 -2.67 -23.63 -19.54
C VAL A 405 -1.40 -24.42 -19.92
N ASP A 406 -1.53 -25.70 -20.22
CA ASP A 406 -0.41 -26.57 -20.64
C ASP A 406 0.13 -26.22 -22.03
N ASP A 407 -0.71 -25.63 -22.89
CA ASP A 407 -0.40 -25.28 -24.27
C ASP A 407 0.07 -23.81 -24.42
N VAL A 408 0.11 -23.02 -23.34
CA VAL A 408 0.44 -21.58 -23.36
C VAL A 408 1.69 -21.27 -24.18
N ARG A 409 2.72 -22.10 -24.06
CA ARG A 409 3.99 -21.89 -24.76
C ARG A 409 3.90 -21.95 -26.28
N ASP A 410 2.95 -22.68 -26.82
CA ASP A 410 2.76 -22.80 -28.26
C ASP A 410 2.21 -21.51 -28.90
N TYR A 411 1.69 -20.62 -28.06
CA TYR A 411 1.11 -19.33 -28.45
C TYR A 411 1.98 -18.11 -28.07
N LEU A 412 3.13 -18.33 -27.45
CA LEU A 412 4.08 -17.28 -27.11
C LEU A 412 5.29 -17.29 -28.06
N PRO A 413 6.02 -16.15 -28.20
CA PRO A 413 7.28 -16.13 -28.94
C PRO A 413 8.23 -17.23 -28.48
N ALA A 414 8.95 -17.82 -29.44
CA ALA A 414 9.86 -18.94 -29.16
C ALA A 414 10.99 -18.58 -28.16
N ASP A 415 11.34 -17.29 -28.07
CA ASP A 415 12.34 -16.74 -27.15
C ASP A 415 11.77 -16.31 -25.79
N THR A 416 10.45 -16.48 -25.57
CA THR A 416 9.86 -16.24 -24.26
C THR A 416 10.59 -17.07 -23.20
N GLY A 417 11.07 -16.40 -22.15
CA GLY A 417 11.83 -17.02 -21.05
C GLY A 417 11.07 -18.13 -20.34
N VAL A 418 11.79 -18.94 -19.60
CA VAL A 418 11.26 -20.02 -18.77
C VAL A 418 11.44 -19.65 -17.31
N VAL A 419 10.41 -19.91 -16.49
CA VAL A 419 10.46 -19.83 -15.02
C VAL A 419 10.11 -21.20 -14.46
N THR A 420 11.06 -21.80 -13.75
CA THR A 420 10.83 -23.07 -13.06
C THR A 420 10.02 -22.86 -11.78
N ALA A 421 9.40 -23.92 -11.26
CA ALA A 421 8.67 -23.86 -9.99
C ALA A 421 9.54 -23.38 -8.81
N ALA A 422 10.84 -23.73 -8.80
CA ALA A 422 11.77 -23.28 -7.76
C ALA A 422 12.06 -21.77 -7.87
N GLU A 423 12.26 -21.27 -9.09
CA GLU A 423 12.45 -19.83 -9.34
C GLU A 423 11.20 -19.04 -9.04
N ARG A 424 10.02 -19.58 -9.38
CA ARG A 424 8.75 -18.94 -9.02
C ARG A 424 8.57 -18.84 -7.51
N ALA A 425 8.86 -19.92 -6.78
CA ALA A 425 8.81 -19.88 -5.32
C ALA A 425 9.74 -18.82 -4.73
N GLU A 426 10.95 -18.67 -5.29
CA GLU A 426 11.88 -17.62 -4.85
C GLU A 426 11.39 -16.20 -5.25
N GLN A 427 10.83 -16.02 -6.47
CA GLN A 427 10.22 -14.75 -6.89
C GLN A 427 9.08 -14.33 -5.97
N LEU A 428 8.18 -15.25 -5.58
CA LEU A 428 7.09 -14.97 -4.65
C LEU A 428 7.61 -14.66 -3.24
N ALA A 429 8.65 -15.33 -2.78
CA ALA A 429 9.27 -15.03 -1.49
C ALA A 429 9.94 -13.65 -1.48
N LEU A 430 10.60 -13.26 -2.58
CA LEU A 430 11.14 -11.90 -2.75
C LEU A 430 10.04 -10.85 -2.79
N ARG A 431 8.98 -11.10 -3.58
CA ARG A 431 7.81 -10.23 -3.65
C ARG A 431 7.19 -9.98 -2.28
N SER A 432 7.01 -11.02 -1.48
CA SER A 432 6.51 -10.90 -0.11
C SER A 432 7.43 -10.03 0.77
N ALA A 433 8.74 -10.19 0.64
CA ALA A 433 9.73 -9.40 1.39
C ALA A 433 9.75 -7.93 0.92
N GLU A 434 9.62 -7.67 -0.38
CA GLU A 434 9.51 -6.33 -0.96
C GLU A 434 8.27 -5.58 -0.45
N VAL A 435 7.10 -6.25 -0.43
CA VAL A 435 5.87 -5.68 0.15
C VAL A 435 6.07 -5.36 1.62
N GLY A 436 6.67 -6.28 2.39
CA GLY A 436 6.99 -6.04 3.79
C GLY A 436 7.83 -4.78 3.98
N TYR A 437 8.91 -4.65 3.21
CA TYR A 437 9.78 -3.46 3.24
C TYR A 437 9.04 -2.18 2.82
N MET A 438 8.30 -2.20 1.72
CA MET A 438 7.54 -1.04 1.24
C MET A 438 6.57 -0.52 2.32
N LEU A 439 5.87 -1.43 3.01
CA LEU A 439 4.96 -1.08 4.10
C LEU A 439 5.72 -0.51 5.31
N SER A 440 6.81 -1.14 5.73
CA SER A 440 7.64 -0.66 6.83
C SER A 440 8.26 0.70 6.53
N ALA A 441 8.77 0.90 5.31
CA ALA A 441 9.41 2.15 4.88
C ALA A 441 8.44 3.32 4.76
N SER A 442 7.17 3.04 4.40
CA SER A 442 6.12 4.06 4.29
C SER A 442 5.41 4.35 5.62
N LYS A 443 5.57 3.51 6.64
CA LYS A 443 4.94 3.66 7.96
C LYS A 443 5.49 4.86 8.72
N ASN A 444 4.61 5.58 9.41
CA ASN A 444 4.97 6.76 10.20
C ASN A 444 4.04 6.92 11.42
N SER A 445 4.10 8.06 12.12
CA SER A 445 3.29 8.34 13.30
C SER A 445 1.78 8.36 13.04
N THR A 446 1.33 8.52 11.79
CA THR A 446 -0.11 8.49 11.45
C THR A 446 -0.73 7.12 11.72
N TRP A 447 0.07 6.05 11.60
CA TRP A 447 -0.31 4.71 12.01
C TRP A 447 -0.73 4.64 13.48
N VAL A 448 0.03 5.31 14.39
CA VAL A 448 -0.32 5.39 15.82
C VAL A 448 -1.63 6.15 16.02
N THR A 449 -1.78 7.31 15.35
CA THR A 449 -2.99 8.16 15.42
C THR A 449 -4.23 7.39 14.99
N LEU A 450 -4.17 6.69 13.86
CA LEU A 450 -5.28 5.89 13.34
C LEU A 450 -5.65 4.74 14.29
N ASN A 451 -4.65 3.99 14.78
CA ASN A 451 -4.90 2.87 15.68
C ASN A 451 -5.54 3.33 17.00
N LEU A 452 -5.13 4.48 17.57
CA LEU A 452 -5.75 5.05 18.77
C LEU A 452 -7.22 5.45 18.53
N ALA A 453 -7.57 5.96 17.35
CA ALA A 453 -8.95 6.28 17.01
C ALA A 453 -9.79 5.01 16.78
N ILE A 454 -9.23 3.98 16.16
CA ILE A 454 -9.88 2.67 16.02
C ILE A 454 -10.12 2.02 17.41
N ASP A 455 -9.16 2.12 18.33
CA ASP A 455 -9.33 1.62 19.70
C ASP A 455 -10.50 2.32 20.42
N ASP A 456 -10.63 3.63 20.24
CA ASP A 456 -11.73 4.39 20.84
C ASP A 456 -13.09 3.93 20.30
N LEU A 457 -13.20 3.78 18.96
CA LEU A 457 -14.41 3.27 18.33
C LEU A 457 -14.74 1.85 18.81
N LYS A 458 -13.77 0.96 18.80
CA LYS A 458 -13.90 -0.43 19.25
C LYS A 458 -14.31 -0.51 20.73
N SER A 459 -13.79 0.39 21.57
CA SER A 459 -14.17 0.47 22.99
C SER A 459 -15.63 0.87 23.19
N GLN A 460 -16.15 1.77 22.36
CA GLN A 460 -17.53 2.25 22.42
C GLN A 460 -18.53 1.26 21.82
N MET A 461 -18.21 0.64 20.70
CA MET A 461 -19.05 -0.36 20.03
C MET A 461 -19.05 -1.72 20.75
N GLY A 462 -17.99 -2.02 21.51
CA GLY A 462 -17.67 -3.37 21.97
C GLY A 462 -17.03 -4.21 20.87
N THR A 463 -16.11 -5.10 21.26
CA THR A 463 -15.31 -5.91 20.32
C THR A 463 -16.17 -6.79 19.39
N SER A 464 -17.27 -7.35 19.90
CA SER A 464 -18.17 -8.20 19.10
C SER A 464 -18.81 -7.43 17.95
N SER A 465 -19.44 -6.28 18.26
CA SER A 465 -20.10 -5.44 17.27
C SER A 465 -19.11 -4.86 16.26
N PHE A 466 -17.93 -4.42 16.73
CA PHE A 466 -16.86 -3.96 15.87
C PHE A 466 -16.44 -5.04 14.85
N ASN A 467 -16.21 -6.27 15.31
CA ASN A 467 -15.80 -7.37 14.43
C ASN A 467 -16.93 -7.78 13.46
N GLN A 468 -18.19 -7.64 13.87
CA GLN A 468 -19.33 -7.94 13.03
C GLN A 468 -19.45 -6.93 11.86
N VAL A 469 -19.27 -5.65 12.15
CA VAL A 469 -19.32 -4.57 11.15
C VAL A 469 -18.09 -4.54 10.25
N PHE A 470 -16.90 -4.60 10.85
CA PHE A 470 -15.63 -4.35 10.15
C PHE A 470 -14.82 -5.62 9.88
N GLY A 471 -15.34 -6.78 10.26
CA GLY A 471 -14.68 -8.06 10.13
C GLY A 471 -13.56 -8.28 11.15
N THR A 472 -13.21 -9.53 11.34
CA THR A 472 -12.10 -9.95 12.21
C THR A 472 -10.80 -9.90 11.42
N GLN A 473 -9.80 -9.22 11.93
CA GLN A 473 -8.46 -9.27 11.33
C GLN A 473 -7.84 -10.63 11.66
N GLN A 474 -7.55 -11.44 10.65
CA GLN A 474 -6.76 -12.64 10.82
C GLN A 474 -5.29 -12.26 10.79
N VAL A 475 -4.62 -12.33 11.94
CA VAL A 475 -3.19 -12.08 12.06
C VAL A 475 -2.50 -13.42 12.26
N PRO A 476 -1.47 -13.77 11.46
CA PRO A 476 -0.70 -14.97 11.68
C PRO A 476 -0.17 -15.03 13.12
N SER A 477 -0.27 -16.18 13.75
CA SER A 477 0.23 -16.32 15.12
C SER A 477 1.75 -16.06 15.16
N LEU A 478 2.24 -15.58 16.30
CA LEU A 478 3.67 -15.39 16.52
C LEU A 478 4.49 -16.65 16.22
N VAL A 479 3.95 -17.82 16.63
CA VAL A 479 4.58 -19.13 16.38
C VAL A 479 4.64 -19.44 14.88
N SER A 480 3.58 -19.12 14.14
CA SER A 480 3.55 -19.25 12.67
C SER A 480 4.59 -18.36 11.99
N ARG A 481 4.75 -17.13 12.45
CA ARG A 481 5.73 -16.17 11.88
C ARG A 481 7.18 -16.51 12.25
N LEU A 482 7.44 -17.03 13.44
CA LEU A 482 8.78 -17.46 13.82
C LEU A 482 9.23 -18.67 13.00
N GLY A 483 8.32 -19.58 12.69
CA GLY A 483 8.63 -20.82 12.00
C GLY A 483 9.58 -21.72 12.80
N PRO A 484 9.88 -22.91 12.32
CA PRO A 484 10.96 -23.74 12.85
C PRO A 484 12.33 -23.12 12.49
N VAL A 485 13.29 -23.20 13.39
CA VAL A 485 14.69 -22.79 13.09
C VAL A 485 15.22 -23.67 11.96
N ASN A 486 15.39 -23.09 10.78
CA ASN A 486 15.96 -23.75 9.62
C ASN A 486 17.44 -23.39 9.49
N ILE A 487 18.32 -24.27 9.97
CA ILE A 487 19.78 -24.06 9.96
C ILE A 487 20.30 -23.90 8.52
N ALA A 488 19.72 -24.63 7.54
CA ALA A 488 20.12 -24.49 6.14
C ALA A 488 19.83 -23.09 5.63
N ALA A 489 18.63 -22.54 5.90
CA ALA A 489 18.29 -21.17 5.53
C ALA A 489 19.20 -20.12 6.19
N VAL A 490 19.62 -20.34 7.44
CA VAL A 490 20.56 -19.44 8.12
C VAL A 490 21.95 -19.50 7.45
N LEU A 491 22.39 -20.69 7.07
CA LEU A 491 23.68 -20.84 6.36
C LEU A 491 23.60 -20.24 4.96
N ASP A 492 22.51 -20.44 4.22
CA ASP A 492 22.31 -19.83 2.90
C ASP A 492 22.31 -18.30 2.98
N GLN A 493 21.63 -17.74 3.98
CA GLN A 493 21.66 -16.30 4.23
C GLN A 493 23.08 -15.80 4.54
N ALA A 494 23.85 -16.50 5.38
CA ALA A 494 25.22 -16.17 5.67
C ALA A 494 26.10 -16.23 4.42
N MET A 495 25.91 -17.21 3.55
CA MET A 495 26.64 -17.33 2.29
C MET A 495 26.31 -16.18 1.32
N LEU A 496 25.02 -15.75 1.25
CA LEU A 496 24.64 -14.59 0.45
C LEU A 496 25.34 -13.31 0.93
N ILE A 497 25.37 -13.07 2.24
CA ILE A 497 26.07 -11.91 2.82
C ILE A 497 27.58 -11.95 2.51
N LEU A 498 28.20 -13.13 2.64
CA LEU A 498 29.63 -13.30 2.37
C LEU A 498 29.97 -13.18 0.88
N ARG A 499 29.02 -13.41 -0.01
CA ARG A 499 29.19 -13.28 -1.46
C ARG A 499 29.45 -11.84 -1.90
N ASP A 500 28.76 -10.87 -1.29
CA ASP A 500 28.96 -9.44 -1.52
C ASP A 500 28.70 -8.64 -0.22
N PRO A 501 29.70 -8.56 0.68
CA PRO A 501 29.53 -7.88 1.97
C PRO A 501 29.27 -6.37 1.85
N LEU A 502 29.80 -5.72 0.79
CA LEU A 502 29.59 -4.29 0.59
C LEU A 502 28.16 -3.98 0.17
N GLN A 503 27.60 -4.79 -0.73
CA GLN A 503 26.20 -4.67 -1.13
C GLN A 503 25.25 -4.98 0.04
N SER A 504 25.55 -6.01 0.83
CA SER A 504 24.80 -6.31 2.06
C SER A 504 24.86 -5.15 3.07
N ALA A 505 25.99 -4.52 3.26
CA ALA A 505 26.11 -3.37 4.13
C ALA A 505 25.32 -2.15 3.62
N ALA A 506 25.35 -1.88 2.32
CA ALA A 506 24.56 -0.83 1.70
C ALA A 506 23.05 -1.08 1.84
N GLY A 507 22.60 -2.31 1.60
CA GLY A 507 21.20 -2.71 1.79
C GLY A 507 20.76 -2.58 3.24
N LEU A 508 21.61 -2.93 4.21
CA LEU A 508 21.30 -2.73 5.63
C LEU A 508 21.12 -1.25 5.98
N VAL A 509 21.99 -0.36 5.47
CA VAL A 509 21.85 1.09 5.68
C VAL A 509 20.53 1.61 5.08
N LYS A 510 20.14 1.11 3.92
CA LYS A 510 18.89 1.47 3.24
C LYS A 510 17.66 1.16 4.10
N VAL A 511 17.59 -0.03 4.71
CA VAL A 511 16.41 -0.46 5.47
C VAL A 511 16.38 0.05 6.91
N LEU A 512 17.46 0.61 7.43
CA LEU A 512 17.57 1.02 8.84
C LEU A 512 16.44 1.96 9.31
N PRO A 513 16.00 2.99 8.54
CA PRO A 513 14.89 3.85 8.97
C PRO A 513 13.57 3.09 9.12
N ALA A 514 13.25 2.16 8.22
CA ALA A 514 12.07 1.30 8.30
C ALA A 514 12.15 0.40 9.54
N THR A 515 13.27 -0.27 9.73
CA THR A 515 13.56 -1.13 10.90
C THR A 515 13.34 -0.40 12.24
N ILE A 516 13.81 0.85 12.34
CA ILE A 516 13.61 1.68 13.53
C ILE A 516 12.11 1.96 13.75
N ASN A 517 11.37 2.31 12.71
CA ASN A 517 9.95 2.60 12.81
C ASN A 517 9.16 1.37 13.28
N GLU A 518 9.50 0.18 12.79
CA GLU A 518 8.84 -1.07 13.18
C GLU A 518 8.98 -1.40 14.69
N VAL A 519 10.03 -0.92 15.34
CA VAL A 519 10.21 -1.07 16.79
C VAL A 519 9.60 0.11 17.57
N ALA A 520 9.80 1.32 17.06
CA ALA A 520 9.43 2.54 17.78
C ALA A 520 7.91 2.77 17.79
N LEU A 521 7.22 2.62 16.65
CA LEU A 521 5.80 2.95 16.54
C LEU A 521 4.88 2.06 17.39
N PRO A 522 5.03 0.72 17.45
CA PRO A 522 4.27 -0.10 18.38
C PRO A 522 4.54 0.25 19.84
N THR A 523 5.77 0.64 20.19
CA THR A 523 6.12 1.09 21.54
C THR A 523 5.40 2.40 21.87
N VAL A 524 5.42 3.38 20.96
CA VAL A 524 4.69 4.64 21.11
C VAL A 524 3.20 4.38 21.23
N LEU A 525 2.63 3.47 20.44
CA LEU A 525 1.22 3.10 20.51
C LEU A 525 0.86 2.53 21.91
N ALA A 526 1.65 1.57 22.40
CA ALA A 526 1.42 0.98 23.73
C ALA A 526 1.49 2.02 24.86
N VAL A 527 2.49 2.91 24.84
CA VAL A 527 2.60 4.02 25.79
C VAL A 527 1.41 4.98 25.67
N SER A 528 1.02 5.33 24.45
CA SER A 528 -0.12 6.24 24.20
C SER A 528 -1.46 5.64 24.68
N ARG A 529 -1.66 4.34 24.51
CA ARG A 529 -2.81 3.60 25.06
C ARG A 529 -2.85 3.69 26.59
N ALA A 530 -1.71 3.48 27.24
CA ALA A 530 -1.61 3.61 28.70
C ALA A 530 -1.92 5.03 29.17
N VAL A 531 -1.38 6.05 28.52
CA VAL A 531 -1.66 7.46 28.83
C VAL A 531 -3.14 7.79 28.66
N LYS A 532 -3.80 7.33 27.59
CA LYS A 532 -5.25 7.51 27.37
C LYS A 532 -6.09 6.86 28.48
N VAL A 533 -5.74 5.65 28.90
CA VAL A 533 -6.43 4.94 30.00
C VAL A 533 -6.32 5.71 31.30
N ILE A 534 -5.12 6.18 31.64
CA ILE A 534 -4.90 6.97 32.85
C ILE A 534 -5.66 8.30 32.76
N GLY A 535 -5.60 9.00 31.62
CA GLY A 535 -6.29 10.26 31.39
C GLY A 535 -7.82 10.11 31.61
N ARG A 536 -8.43 9.10 30.99
CA ARG A 536 -9.85 8.81 31.17
C ARG A 536 -10.23 8.54 32.65
N ALA A 537 -9.44 7.70 33.31
CA ALA A 537 -9.68 7.40 34.73
C ALA A 537 -9.60 8.65 35.62
N VAL A 538 -8.65 9.56 35.33
CA VAL A 538 -8.54 10.85 36.06
C VAL A 538 -9.75 11.75 35.76
N ASP A 539 -10.18 11.86 34.50
CA ASP A 539 -11.33 12.68 34.11
C ASP A 539 -12.64 12.14 34.74
N GLU A 540 -12.86 10.83 34.69
CA GLU A 540 -13.99 10.16 35.33
C GLU A 540 -13.99 10.37 36.84
N ALA A 541 -12.85 10.17 37.51
CA ALA A 541 -12.70 10.38 38.94
C ALA A 541 -12.93 11.84 39.33
N THR A 542 -12.42 12.78 38.53
CA THR A 542 -12.60 14.23 38.76
C THR A 542 -14.05 14.64 38.59
N SER A 543 -14.74 14.12 37.58
CA SER A 543 -16.15 14.35 37.32
C SER A 543 -17.01 13.80 38.47
N ALA A 544 -16.76 12.54 38.87
CA ALA A 544 -17.46 11.92 40.01
C ALA A 544 -17.20 12.66 41.34
N ALA A 545 -16.00 13.16 41.56
CA ALA A 545 -15.68 13.96 42.73
C ALA A 545 -16.45 15.31 42.74
N ARG A 546 -16.59 15.96 41.59
CA ARG A 546 -17.36 17.21 41.44
C ARG A 546 -18.86 17.00 41.60
N SER A 547 -19.38 15.87 41.16
CA SER A 547 -20.79 15.50 41.35
C SER A 547 -21.12 14.98 42.76
N GLY A 548 -20.12 14.82 43.64
CA GLY A 548 -20.29 14.32 45.00
C GLY A 548 -20.58 12.80 45.07
N GLU A 549 -20.12 12.04 44.09
CA GLU A 549 -20.32 10.59 43.95
C GLU A 549 -19.06 9.79 44.35
N PRO A 550 -18.84 9.48 45.66
CA PRO A 550 -17.62 8.79 46.07
C PRO A 550 -17.47 7.38 45.45
N LEU A 551 -18.57 6.68 45.18
CA LEU A 551 -18.54 5.41 44.47
C LEU A 551 -18.14 5.56 43.01
N GLY A 552 -18.41 6.70 42.38
CA GLY A 552 -17.96 7.03 41.02
C GLY A 552 -16.45 7.16 40.95
N VAL A 553 -15.81 7.77 41.93
CA VAL A 553 -14.35 7.87 42.04
C VAL A 553 -13.71 6.48 42.15
N VAL A 554 -14.28 5.59 42.97
CA VAL A 554 -13.76 4.21 43.11
C VAL A 554 -13.88 3.45 41.80
N LYS A 555 -15.02 3.55 41.10
CA LYS A 555 -15.21 2.94 39.77
C LYS A 555 -14.25 3.46 38.72
N ALA A 556 -14.00 4.77 38.69
CA ALA A 556 -13.05 5.37 37.75
C ALA A 556 -11.62 4.84 37.95
N VAL A 557 -11.18 4.67 39.20
CA VAL A 557 -9.88 4.06 39.54
C VAL A 557 -9.84 2.59 39.12
N GLU A 558 -10.91 1.83 39.36
CA GLU A 558 -11.03 0.43 38.93
C GLU A 558 -10.99 0.28 37.40
N HIS A 559 -11.69 1.14 36.65
CA HIS A 559 -11.63 1.21 35.19
C HIS A 559 -10.23 1.53 34.71
N GLY A 560 -9.50 2.45 35.35
CA GLY A 560 -8.13 2.78 35.04
C GLY A 560 -7.18 1.59 35.22
N ILE A 561 -7.28 0.87 36.34
CA ILE A 561 -6.44 -0.31 36.59
C ILE A 561 -6.74 -1.42 35.60
N SER A 562 -8.01 -1.71 35.36
CA SER A 562 -8.46 -2.72 34.39
C SER A 562 -8.05 -2.38 32.98
N GLY A 563 -8.18 -1.11 32.58
CA GLY A 563 -7.72 -0.64 31.25
C GLY A 563 -6.21 -0.76 31.06
N LEU A 564 -5.40 -0.43 32.09
CA LEU A 564 -3.95 -0.63 32.05
C LEU A 564 -3.57 -2.10 31.90
N ALA A 565 -4.27 -3.01 32.61
CA ALA A 565 -4.07 -4.45 32.45
C ALA A 565 -4.39 -4.91 31.02
N THR A 566 -5.47 -4.39 30.43
CA THR A 566 -5.84 -4.67 29.03
C THR A 566 -4.77 -4.18 28.06
N VAL A 567 -4.25 -2.95 28.22
CA VAL A 567 -3.17 -2.41 27.40
C VAL A 567 -1.91 -3.28 27.48
N ALA A 568 -1.53 -3.73 28.69
CA ALA A 568 -0.37 -4.59 28.88
C ALA A 568 -0.54 -5.95 28.16
N VAL A 569 -1.74 -6.55 28.24
CA VAL A 569 -2.06 -7.79 27.53
C VAL A 569 -2.03 -7.58 26.01
N GLN A 570 -2.64 -6.52 25.51
CA GLN A 570 -2.64 -6.20 24.08
C GLN A 570 -1.23 -5.93 23.55
N ALA A 571 -0.38 -5.23 24.31
CA ALA A 571 1.00 -4.99 23.93
C ALA A 571 1.82 -6.28 23.78
N VAL A 572 1.43 -7.37 24.44
CA VAL A 572 2.11 -8.67 24.38
C VAL A 572 1.41 -9.66 23.47
N SER A 573 0.07 -9.65 23.43
CA SER A 573 -0.73 -10.70 22.80
C SER A 573 -1.36 -10.31 21.47
N ASP A 574 -1.43 -9.01 21.12
CA ASP A 574 -1.94 -8.57 19.83
C ASP A 574 -0.80 -8.58 18.78
N PRO A 575 -0.75 -9.60 17.91
CA PRO A 575 0.34 -9.73 16.95
C PRO A 575 0.35 -8.61 15.89
N ALA A 576 -0.77 -7.90 15.69
CA ALA A 576 -0.86 -6.81 14.70
C ALA A 576 -0.26 -5.50 15.20
N THR A 577 -0.33 -5.26 16.51
CA THR A 577 0.06 -3.99 17.13
C THR A 577 1.08 -4.16 18.25
N SER A 578 1.58 -5.38 18.47
CA SER A 578 2.50 -5.71 19.56
C SER A 578 3.93 -5.26 19.24
N ILE A 579 4.68 -4.96 20.29
CA ILE A 579 6.14 -4.73 20.22
C ILE A 579 6.85 -5.95 19.60
N THR A 580 6.35 -7.15 19.89
CA THR A 580 6.90 -8.40 19.34
C THR A 580 6.71 -8.50 17.82
N ALA A 581 5.55 -8.08 17.29
CA ALA A 581 5.34 -8.01 15.85
C ALA A 581 6.27 -6.99 15.20
N GLY A 582 6.47 -5.82 15.82
CA GLY A 582 7.44 -4.83 15.35
C GLY A 582 8.88 -5.37 15.33
N LEU A 583 9.27 -6.14 16.33
CA LEU A 583 10.60 -6.79 16.34
C LEU A 583 10.74 -7.84 15.24
N LEU A 584 9.69 -8.58 14.91
CA LEU A 584 9.71 -9.53 13.80
C LEU A 584 9.78 -8.83 12.44
N ASN A 585 9.01 -7.75 12.24
CA ASN A 585 9.09 -6.94 11.03
C ASN A 585 10.49 -6.32 10.87
N ALA A 586 11.05 -5.79 11.95
CA ALA A 586 12.43 -5.26 11.96
C ALA A 586 13.47 -6.32 11.59
N ARG A 587 13.31 -7.57 12.08
CA ARG A 587 14.15 -8.71 11.67
C ARG A 587 14.02 -8.98 10.17
N ASP A 588 12.79 -8.97 9.65
CA ASP A 588 12.51 -9.24 8.25
C ASP A 588 13.08 -8.14 7.36
N ASP A 589 12.97 -6.85 7.74
CA ASP A 589 13.61 -5.72 7.06
C ASP A 589 15.15 -5.85 7.05
N ILE A 590 15.75 -6.22 8.15
CA ILE A 590 17.23 -6.45 8.23
C ILE A 590 17.63 -7.58 7.29
N SER A 591 16.89 -8.70 7.31
CA SER A 591 17.15 -9.84 6.41
C SER A 591 17.01 -9.42 4.95
N PHE A 592 15.97 -8.67 4.63
CA PHE A 592 15.75 -8.10 3.30
C PHE A 592 16.94 -7.22 2.88
N GLY A 593 17.32 -6.23 3.66
CA GLY A 593 18.45 -5.34 3.35
C GLY A 593 19.77 -6.09 3.13
N LEU A 594 20.05 -7.13 3.93
CA LEU A 594 21.28 -7.90 3.83
C LEU A 594 21.37 -8.82 2.62
N THR A 595 20.25 -9.31 2.09
CA THR A 595 20.25 -10.43 1.12
C THR A 595 19.51 -10.17 -0.17
N TYR A 596 18.65 -9.14 -0.22
CA TYR A 596 17.75 -8.90 -1.35
C TYR A 596 18.45 -8.85 -2.70
N ALA A 597 19.48 -8.02 -2.82
CA ALA A 597 20.13 -7.81 -4.11
C ALA A 597 20.80 -9.08 -4.67
N GLN A 598 21.37 -9.90 -3.79
CA GLN A 598 21.97 -11.19 -4.18
C GLN A 598 20.91 -12.22 -4.57
N ARG A 599 19.76 -12.23 -3.88
CA ARG A 599 18.63 -13.11 -4.19
C ARG A 599 17.97 -12.71 -5.50
N ALA A 600 17.65 -11.43 -5.68
CA ALA A 600 17.04 -10.89 -6.89
C ALA A 600 17.89 -11.14 -8.15
N ALA A 601 19.22 -11.15 -8.04
CA ALA A 601 20.11 -11.50 -9.14
C ALA A 601 19.97 -12.96 -9.57
N GLY A 602 19.54 -13.86 -8.68
CA GLY A 602 19.35 -15.29 -8.96
C GLY A 602 17.98 -15.67 -9.53
N THR A 603 17.01 -14.75 -9.50
CA THR A 603 15.62 -15.05 -9.92
C THR A 603 15.27 -14.56 -11.32
N LYS A 604 16.26 -14.05 -12.08
CA LYS A 604 16.04 -13.60 -13.46
C LYS A 604 15.68 -14.79 -14.34
N PRO A 605 14.64 -14.67 -15.18
CA PRO A 605 14.25 -15.73 -16.10
C PRO A 605 15.40 -16.15 -17.00
N HIS A 606 15.52 -17.44 -17.26
CA HIS A 606 16.49 -17.99 -18.20
C HIS A 606 15.99 -17.88 -19.65
N ALA A 607 16.93 -17.66 -20.57
CA ALA A 607 16.60 -17.78 -21.98
C ALA A 607 16.06 -19.19 -22.29
N ASN A 608 15.03 -19.27 -23.14
CA ASN A 608 14.50 -20.55 -23.57
C ASN A 608 15.61 -21.32 -24.31
N PRO A 609 16.06 -22.48 -23.81
CA PRO A 609 17.14 -23.24 -24.45
C PRO A 609 16.78 -23.76 -25.85
N SER A 610 15.50 -23.79 -26.19
CA SER A 610 15.00 -24.19 -27.52
C SER A 610 14.81 -23.03 -28.48
N ALA A 611 15.06 -21.78 -28.05
CA ALA A 611 14.92 -20.63 -28.92
C ALA A 611 16.07 -20.53 -29.92
N PRO A 612 15.81 -20.17 -31.18
CA PRO A 612 16.87 -19.84 -32.12
C PRO A 612 17.65 -18.61 -31.60
N PRO A 613 18.97 -18.53 -31.79
CA PRO A 613 19.77 -17.42 -31.29
C PRO A 613 19.27 -16.10 -31.85
N SER A 614 18.87 -15.18 -30.96
CA SER A 614 18.39 -13.86 -31.33
C SER A 614 19.44 -13.09 -32.13
N PRO A 615 19.09 -12.43 -33.24
CA PRO A 615 20.06 -11.69 -34.10
C PRO A 615 20.76 -10.52 -33.37
N GLY A 616 20.28 -10.09 -32.21
CA GLY A 616 20.83 -8.98 -31.42
C GLY A 616 22.01 -9.34 -30.50
N SER A 617 22.21 -10.62 -30.16
CA SER A 617 23.24 -11.03 -29.18
C SER A 617 24.67 -10.93 -29.67
N ALA A 618 24.87 -10.78 -31.00
CA ALA A 618 26.20 -10.61 -31.61
C ALA A 618 26.72 -9.17 -31.48
N ARG A 619 25.85 -8.15 -31.42
CA ARG A 619 26.27 -6.75 -31.33
C ARG A 619 26.70 -6.34 -29.91
N GLU A 620 26.10 -6.87 -28.86
CA GLU A 620 26.51 -6.58 -27.49
C GLU A 620 27.87 -7.20 -27.11
N ARG A 621 28.22 -8.37 -27.66
CA ARG A 621 29.54 -8.98 -27.41
C ARG A 621 30.69 -8.23 -28.07
N VAL A 622 30.46 -7.56 -29.19
CA VAL A 622 31.46 -6.72 -29.88
C VAL A 622 31.66 -5.38 -29.15
N SER A 623 30.59 -4.81 -28.55
CA SER A 623 30.69 -3.59 -27.76
C SER A 623 31.42 -3.81 -26.42
N ALA A 624 31.18 -4.94 -25.74
CA ALA A 624 31.86 -5.28 -24.47
C ALA A 624 33.34 -5.65 -24.65
N ALA A 625 33.75 -6.15 -25.82
CA ALA A 625 35.15 -6.44 -26.13
C ALA A 625 35.96 -5.18 -26.53
N SER A 626 35.30 -4.16 -27.10
CA SER A 626 35.94 -2.89 -27.49
C SER A 626 36.25 -1.98 -26.30
N THR A 627 35.51 -2.13 -25.16
CA THR A 627 35.71 -1.26 -23.99
C THR A 627 36.83 -1.76 -23.07
N ARG A 628 37.37 -2.96 -23.26
CA ARG A 628 38.47 -3.53 -22.46
C ARG A 628 39.89 -3.33 -22.99
N GLN A 629 40.06 -2.67 -24.15
CA GLN A 629 41.39 -2.50 -24.75
C GLN A 629 42.00 -1.10 -24.67
N ASN A 630 41.37 -0.13 -23.96
CA ASN A 630 41.91 1.24 -23.90
C ASN A 630 42.18 1.73 -22.45
N VAL A 631 42.76 0.92 -21.59
CA VAL A 631 43.37 1.39 -20.32
C VAL A 631 44.73 0.70 -20.17
N THR A 632 45.73 1.15 -20.88
CA THR A 632 47.15 1.15 -20.42
C THR A 632 47.97 2.12 -21.26
N ALA A 633 48.77 2.96 -20.57
CA ALA A 633 49.85 3.86 -20.98
C ALA A 633 49.38 5.17 -21.68
N GLU A 634 49.65 6.34 -21.15
CA GLU A 634 50.96 6.96 -21.00
C GLU A 634 50.93 8.18 -20.08
N THR A 635 51.93 8.24 -19.20
CA THR A 635 52.41 9.43 -18.51
C THR A 635 53.32 10.22 -19.45
N GLY A 636 53.16 11.56 -19.52
CA GLY A 636 54.09 12.40 -20.27
C GLY A 636 53.74 13.89 -20.30
N THR A 637 54.39 14.61 -19.46
CA THR A 637 54.63 16.05 -19.30
C THR A 637 54.59 16.92 -20.59
N GLY A 638 54.05 18.20 -20.48
CA GLY A 638 54.68 19.31 -21.16
C GLY A 638 53.83 20.43 -21.72
N ALA A 639 53.70 21.51 -20.99
CA ALA A 639 53.83 22.92 -21.34
C ALA A 639 53.04 23.59 -22.51
N GLN A 640 52.28 24.61 -22.12
CA GLN A 640 52.15 25.96 -22.71
C GLN A 640 51.92 26.19 -24.21
N ARG A 641 50.82 26.87 -24.54
CA ARG A 641 50.72 28.28 -25.00
C ARG A 641 49.32 28.63 -25.61
N ARG A 642 48.77 29.71 -25.16
CA ARG A 642 47.78 30.59 -25.84
C ARG A 642 48.57 31.54 -26.79
N PRO A 643 47.94 32.43 -27.64
CA PRO A 643 46.53 32.78 -27.93
C PRO A 643 46.25 33.10 -29.42
N GLY A 644 45.02 33.52 -29.76
CA GLY A 644 44.80 34.38 -30.94
C GLY A 644 43.43 34.28 -31.60
N THR A 645 42.50 35.20 -31.23
CA THR A 645 41.70 36.17 -32.01
C THR A 645 41.00 35.70 -33.30
N ALA A 646 39.71 35.82 -33.38
CA ALA A 646 38.75 36.90 -33.61
C ALA A 646 37.98 36.82 -34.96
N HIS A 647 36.77 37.35 -34.98
CA HIS A 647 35.88 37.77 -36.09
C HIS A 647 34.97 36.68 -36.67
N GLY A 648 33.68 36.85 -36.88
CA GLY A 648 32.80 38.02 -36.86
C GLY A 648 31.38 37.53 -37.23
N ALA A 649 30.39 38.14 -36.71
CA ALA A 649 28.97 37.98 -37.06
C ALA A 649 28.67 38.66 -38.43
N PRO A 650 27.52 38.46 -39.06
CA PRO A 650 26.42 39.35 -38.72
C PRO A 650 24.98 38.78 -38.77
N ARG A 651 24.16 39.45 -37.98
CA ARG A 651 22.70 39.54 -37.96
C ARG A 651 22.03 39.62 -39.33
N ARG A 652 20.80 39.12 -39.43
CA ARG A 652 19.64 39.81 -40.02
C ARG A 652 18.32 39.26 -39.51
N THR A 653 17.53 40.08 -38.86
CA THR A 653 16.07 40.14 -38.72
C THR A 653 15.53 41.21 -39.68
N PRO A 654 14.21 41.50 -39.77
CA PRO A 654 13.01 40.67 -39.98
C PRO A 654 12.15 41.23 -41.15
N ALA A 655 11.06 40.62 -41.50
CA ALA A 655 9.98 41.33 -42.22
C ALA A 655 8.60 40.79 -41.83
N LYS A 656 7.76 41.72 -41.36
CA LYS A 656 6.30 41.66 -41.18
C LYS A 656 5.62 41.75 -42.55
N THR A 657 4.40 41.18 -42.64
CA THR A 657 3.15 41.77 -43.21
C THR A 657 2.09 40.66 -43.14
N SER A 658 1.01 40.74 -42.43
CA SER A 658 -0.22 41.57 -42.44
C SER A 658 -1.34 40.97 -43.29
N SER A 659 -2.52 40.86 -42.62
CA SER A 659 -3.92 40.87 -43.12
C SER A 659 -4.40 39.64 -43.86
N GLY A 660 -5.60 39.19 -43.68
CA GLY A 660 -6.84 39.69 -43.20
C GLY A 660 -7.93 38.63 -43.33
N ALA A 661 -8.84 38.76 -42.46
CA ALA A 661 -10.28 38.69 -42.47
C ALA A 661 -11.04 37.66 -43.32
N ASP A 662 -12.06 37.15 -42.64
CA ASP A 662 -13.40 36.73 -43.09
C ASP A 662 -13.61 35.28 -43.57
N ARG A 663 -14.19 34.50 -42.76
CA ARG A 663 -15.61 34.10 -42.59
C ARG A 663 -15.76 33.02 -41.51
#